data_4a695806c8420dcafb4abaaa035e96c7
#
_entry.id   4a695806c8420dcafb4abaaa035e96c7
#
_cell.length_a   1.000
_cell.length_b   1.000
_cell.length_c   1.000
_cell.angle_alpha   90.00
_cell.angle_beta   90.00
_cell.angle_gamma   90.00
#
_symmetry.space_group_name_H-M   'P 1'
#
loop_
_entity.id
_entity.type
_entity.pdbx_description
1 polymer ?
#
loop_
_entity_poly.entity_id
_entity_poly.type
_entity_poly.pdbx_seq_one_letter_code
_entity_poly.pdbx_strand_id
1 'polypeptide(L)'
;MRLSSKRRLYCFKKTRLSRLESASLCTAARNDAEALQIASILTKDDWKGLLETSSDLKSKLNPEIIHSILLQNSVLDPKRLLWFFNWASHKSPKPQKLDSFPFLALTLCNSKLFRDANQVLNNMVRTRTPVQAVLGSIIRCYKDYEGNDVHILEILIDCYKKMGSWDDAVYVFLGAKEVGVLPGLVCCNNFLGDLLKLNKLDLFWKVFNGMVDAKLVPDVYTYTNVINAHCRVGSTEKAKRVLMEMEEKGCSPGLITYNVMIGGLCRAGSVDEALKFKNSMAEKSINPDAYTYNIVIDGFCRENRLLEAKLTMEEMHRAGLNPTHIAYTALINGFIKQGSMVEAFRVKDEMVACGIKLNVFTYNSLISGVCKAGDLEKSKALINEMVSIGVRPDTQTFNFMIESYCRQGNFAKVHELLEEMKKHNLKPTVYTYNVVISGLCHRGDLGRANNVFEEMISKGLKPNVILYTNLMRGHIQKSRFEEARRILDRMMENGVIPDIFCCNTLINGLCKAQRINEAKSILDEMVDRGLKPNEHTYGSFIHIYAKAGEMEAVERCFREMQSYGIAPNNAMYSALINSLFKVGNVTEALLTYRCMSEKGVLPDIKTYTVLIHGLATNGRINDALHLFSQLDEKGIVPDVYTYTSLISVFSKLGDMEGALNLYNKMCQKGIAPNIVTYNTMIDALCKVGDTKKAREMFNEISQKGLAPNTKSYSMIIDGYCKSGYLTQAFLLLDKMHTKGVPSDSFTYSALINGCCKEGEMDKAVSIFSEMMHKGLASIFSFNSLIDGLCKLGKPNEAKRLLDVMVDKSIAPNHVTYSILIDHHCKEGEMEEAENLFLEMQRLNLXPSVVTYNSLLHGYNRLERRAEMFALFEAMATNGVEPDEIIYGIVAEAYVEENNLIRMLKLLDEILVKDVAFNKSPSFLLLDTICKTKNFLEVPKLLEEMAEQGLKLNPITCHKLICGFHNKRSPEIAERIVESLIQFGWVPNSTTLNSIIDKEYDVDSPKQATCGVPCQV
;
A
#
# COMPACT_ATOMS: atom_id res chain seq x y z
N MET A 1 31.07 21.56 -46.01
CA MET A 1 30.94 22.41 -44.81
C MET A 1 32.25 22.62 -44.04
N ARG A 2 33.37 21.95 -44.40
CA ARG A 2 34.67 22.18 -43.74
C ARG A 2 35.46 23.41 -44.30
N LEU A 3 34.95 24.07 -45.30
CA LEU A 3 35.63 25.21 -45.96
C LEU A 3 35.13 26.58 -45.55
N SER A 4 33.99 26.67 -44.83
CA SER A 4 33.47 27.99 -44.43
C SER A 4 34.00 28.50 -43.10
N SER A 5 34.55 27.63 -42.25
CA SER A 5 35.12 28.03 -40.96
C SER A 5 36.52 28.67 -41.11
N LYS A 6 37.27 28.32 -42.16
CA LYS A 6 38.61 28.88 -42.38
C LYS A 6 38.59 30.33 -42.85
N ARG A 7 37.47 30.80 -43.46
CA ARG A 7 37.41 32.18 -43.96
C ARG A 7 37.02 33.22 -42.89
N ARG A 8 36.34 32.79 -41.82
CA ARG A 8 35.96 33.70 -40.72
C ARG A 8 37.12 33.98 -39.74
N LEU A 9 38.13 33.10 -39.68
CA LEU A 9 39.32 33.30 -38.84
C LEU A 9 40.31 34.33 -39.43
N TYR A 10 40.27 34.57 -40.73
CA TYR A 10 41.24 35.47 -41.37
C TYR A 10 40.94 36.96 -41.16
N CYS A 11 39.68 37.31 -40.87
CA CYS A 11 39.31 38.73 -40.69
C CYS A 11 39.63 39.27 -39.29
N PHE A 12 39.86 38.40 -38.31
CA PHE A 12 40.10 38.85 -36.91
C PHE A 12 41.56 39.16 -36.57
N LYS A 13 42.47 38.86 -37.47
CA LYS A 13 43.92 39.09 -37.22
C LYS A 13 44.42 40.55 -37.30
N LYS A 14 43.65 41.40 -37.89
CA LYS A 14 44.08 42.81 -38.12
C LYS A 14 43.66 43.77 -37.02
N THR A 15 42.85 43.39 -36.09
CA THR A 15 42.34 44.34 -35.08
C THR A 15 42.97 44.20 -33.69
N ARG A 16 43.97 43.30 -33.55
CA ARG A 16 44.53 43.01 -32.23
C ARG A 16 45.69 43.92 -31.82
N LEU A 17 46.37 44.57 -32.80
CA LEU A 17 47.50 45.48 -32.49
C LEU A 17 47.07 46.84 -31.95
N SER A 18 45.79 47.19 -32.06
CA SER A 18 45.37 48.56 -31.71
C SER A 18 44.59 48.67 -30.36
N ARG A 19 44.27 47.54 -29.71
CA ARG A 19 43.51 47.60 -28.45
C ARG A 19 44.30 47.33 -27.17
N LEU A 20 45.59 47.04 -27.32
CA LEU A 20 46.50 46.83 -26.15
C LEU A 20 47.12 48.11 -25.60
N GLU A 21 46.76 49.28 -26.23
CA GLU A 21 47.45 50.54 -25.94
C GLU A 21 46.81 51.47 -24.87
N SER A 22 45.80 51.06 -24.19
CA SER A 22 45.15 52.03 -23.29
C SER A 22 44.70 51.51 -21.93
N ALA A 23 45.57 50.81 -21.21
CA ALA A 23 45.32 50.59 -19.80
C ALA A 23 46.65 50.41 -19.03
N SER A 24 46.94 51.37 -18.21
CA SER A 24 48.03 51.42 -17.22
C SER A 24 49.47 51.11 -17.76
N LEU A 25 50.00 52.06 -18.48
CA LEU A 25 51.31 51.98 -19.13
C LEU A 25 52.51 51.78 -18.17
N CYS A 26 52.42 52.10 -16.89
CA CYS A 26 53.58 51.98 -15.96
C CYS A 26 53.73 50.60 -15.29
N THR A 27 52.64 49.90 -14.96
CA THR A 27 52.69 48.56 -14.39
C THR A 27 52.87 47.47 -15.46
N ALA A 28 52.29 47.72 -16.63
CA ALA A 28 52.46 46.83 -17.80
C ALA A 28 53.91 46.73 -18.27
N ALA A 29 54.63 47.89 -18.37
CA ALA A 29 56.03 47.95 -18.82
C ALA A 29 57.02 47.21 -17.89
N ARG A 30 56.77 47.25 -16.58
CA ARG A 30 57.58 46.59 -15.57
C ARG A 30 57.35 45.06 -15.59
N ASN A 31 56.08 44.64 -15.73
CA ASN A 31 55.74 43.21 -15.84
C ASN A 31 56.31 42.60 -17.16
N ASP A 32 56.32 43.36 -18.23
CA ASP A 32 56.88 42.92 -19.52
C ASP A 32 58.40 42.72 -19.49
N ALA A 33 59.12 43.57 -18.74
CA ALA A 33 60.58 43.44 -18.58
C ALA A 33 60.93 42.17 -17.81
N GLU A 34 60.20 41.89 -16.74
CA GLU A 34 60.41 40.70 -15.88
C GLU A 34 60.02 39.42 -16.61
N ALA A 35 58.91 39.47 -17.38
CA ALA A 35 58.45 38.38 -18.25
C ALA A 35 59.48 38.01 -19.29
N LEU A 36 60.11 39.01 -19.95
CA LEU A 36 61.18 38.82 -20.94
C LEU A 36 62.43 38.19 -20.30
N GLN A 37 62.79 38.59 -19.09
CA GLN A 37 63.92 38.01 -18.35
C GLN A 37 63.68 36.53 -18.04
N ILE A 38 62.50 36.15 -17.59
CA ILE A 38 62.17 34.74 -17.32
C ILE A 38 62.11 33.95 -18.60
N ALA A 39 61.50 34.51 -19.67
CA ALA A 39 61.44 33.90 -21.00
C ALA A 39 62.84 33.61 -21.54
N SER A 40 63.81 34.53 -21.38
CA SER A 40 65.19 34.31 -21.81
C SER A 40 65.87 33.18 -21.05
N ILE A 41 65.52 32.99 -19.77
CA ILE A 41 66.01 31.85 -18.97
C ILE A 41 65.42 30.53 -19.49
N LEU A 42 64.14 30.50 -19.87
CA LEU A 42 63.44 29.30 -20.34
C LEU A 42 63.97 28.78 -21.68
N THR A 43 64.73 29.64 -22.46
CA THR A 43 65.33 29.21 -23.70
C THR A 43 66.70 28.53 -23.51
N LYS A 44 67.31 28.65 -22.33
CA LYS A 44 68.64 28.08 -22.02
C LYS A 44 68.55 26.58 -21.69
N ASP A 45 69.65 25.88 -21.80
CA ASP A 45 69.74 24.44 -21.54
C ASP A 45 69.62 24.12 -20.05
N ASP A 46 70.22 24.94 -19.14
CA ASP A 46 70.14 24.78 -17.71
C ASP A 46 69.04 25.67 -17.07
N TRP A 47 67.92 25.78 -17.74
CA TRP A 47 66.81 26.68 -17.35
C TRP A 47 66.25 26.36 -15.93
N LYS A 48 66.21 25.09 -15.54
CA LYS A 48 65.70 24.66 -14.23
C LYS A 48 66.61 25.18 -13.10
N GLY A 49 67.90 24.96 -13.21
CA GLY A 49 68.89 25.42 -12.22
C GLY A 49 68.87 26.93 -12.05
N LEU A 50 68.78 27.62 -13.18
CA LEU A 50 68.78 29.10 -13.20
C LEU A 50 67.49 29.67 -12.52
N LEU A 51 66.32 29.04 -12.68
CA LEU A 51 65.09 29.47 -12.04
C LEU A 51 65.14 29.18 -10.54
N GLU A 52 65.71 28.04 -10.17
CA GLU A 52 65.76 27.64 -8.73
C GLU A 52 66.73 28.46 -7.91
N THR A 53 67.85 28.95 -8.54
CA THR A 53 68.89 29.78 -7.88
C THR A 53 68.51 31.26 -7.85
N SER A 54 67.58 31.76 -8.63
CA SER A 54 67.20 33.17 -8.74
C SER A 54 66.17 33.56 -7.65
N SER A 55 66.67 34.00 -6.49
CA SER A 55 65.79 34.41 -5.39
C SER A 55 65.02 35.69 -5.69
N ASP A 56 65.61 36.58 -6.48
CA ASP A 56 65.01 37.87 -6.85
C ASP A 56 63.79 37.67 -7.76
N LEU A 57 63.88 36.70 -8.68
CA LEU A 57 62.78 36.38 -9.60
C LEU A 57 61.61 35.70 -8.85
N LYS A 58 61.90 34.89 -7.84
CA LYS A 58 60.86 34.22 -7.03
C LYS A 58 60.02 35.24 -6.27
N SER A 59 60.57 36.29 -5.76
CA SER A 59 59.90 37.34 -5.01
C SER A 59 58.96 38.21 -5.89
N LYS A 60 59.30 38.28 -7.18
CA LYS A 60 58.61 39.12 -8.17
C LYS A 60 57.47 38.39 -8.91
N LEU A 61 57.39 37.05 -8.77
CA LEU A 61 56.36 36.26 -9.47
C LEU A 61 54.96 36.64 -9.07
N ASN A 62 54.16 37.06 -10.02
CA ASN A 62 52.75 37.33 -9.80
C ASN A 62 51.91 36.69 -10.95
N PRO A 63 50.59 36.46 -10.79
CA PRO A 63 49.77 35.82 -11.81
C PRO A 63 49.75 36.52 -13.15
N GLU A 64 49.94 37.84 -13.22
CA GLU A 64 50.00 38.65 -14.44
C GLU A 64 51.28 38.32 -15.25
N ILE A 65 52.42 38.26 -14.53
CA ILE A 65 53.74 37.93 -15.16
C ILE A 65 53.71 36.49 -15.70
N ILE A 66 53.15 35.54 -14.93
CA ILE A 66 53.03 34.14 -15.34
C ILE A 66 52.19 34.04 -16.61
N HIS A 67 51.06 34.75 -16.63
CA HIS A 67 50.16 34.77 -17.79
C HIS A 67 50.85 35.37 -19.02
N SER A 68 51.59 36.49 -18.88
CA SER A 68 52.38 37.16 -19.98
C SER A 68 53.42 36.21 -20.57
N ILE A 69 54.13 35.45 -19.69
CA ILE A 69 55.16 34.50 -20.13
C ILE A 69 54.50 33.38 -20.97
N LEU A 70 53.37 32.89 -20.56
CA LEU A 70 52.65 31.84 -21.33
C LEU A 70 52.21 32.37 -22.69
N LEU A 71 51.71 33.61 -22.74
CA LEU A 71 51.26 34.25 -24.00
C LEU A 71 52.40 34.51 -24.98
N GLN A 72 53.50 35.06 -24.47
CA GLN A 72 54.65 35.47 -25.35
C GLN A 72 55.49 34.29 -25.83
N ASN A 73 55.42 33.14 -25.16
CA ASN A 73 56.34 32.02 -25.37
C ASN A 73 55.60 30.72 -25.80
N SER A 74 54.56 30.85 -26.58
CA SER A 74 53.81 29.75 -27.14
C SER A 74 54.61 28.85 -28.05
N VAL A 75 55.78 29.33 -28.53
CA VAL A 75 56.70 28.63 -29.40
C VAL A 75 57.67 27.72 -28.64
N LEU A 76 57.83 27.91 -27.36
CA LEU A 76 58.68 27.08 -26.50
C LEU A 76 58.12 25.67 -26.35
N ASP A 77 59.01 24.73 -25.98
CA ASP A 77 58.64 23.37 -25.69
C ASP A 77 57.49 23.37 -24.66
N PRO A 78 56.30 22.82 -25.00
CA PRO A 78 55.12 22.83 -24.10
C PRO A 78 55.38 22.20 -22.74
N LYS A 79 56.29 21.22 -22.66
CA LYS A 79 56.66 20.59 -21.38
C LYS A 79 57.44 21.54 -20.48
N ARG A 80 58.27 22.44 -21.07
CA ARG A 80 58.97 23.46 -20.29
C ARG A 80 58.00 24.48 -19.74
N LEU A 81 57.00 24.88 -20.52
CA LEU A 81 55.92 25.80 -20.11
C LEU A 81 55.09 25.18 -18.98
N LEU A 82 54.76 23.92 -19.09
CA LEU A 82 53.98 23.17 -18.07
C LEU A 82 54.77 23.10 -16.75
N TRP A 83 56.06 22.71 -16.82
CA TRP A 83 56.91 22.66 -15.62
C TRP A 83 57.03 24.05 -14.97
N PHE A 84 57.24 25.08 -15.76
CA PHE A 84 57.32 26.47 -15.30
C PHE A 84 56.03 26.89 -14.62
N PHE A 85 54.90 26.60 -15.24
CA PHE A 85 53.59 26.98 -14.68
C PHE A 85 53.35 26.29 -13.36
N ASN A 86 53.68 25.03 -13.21
CA ASN A 86 53.54 24.26 -11.96
C ASN A 86 54.51 24.81 -10.91
N TRP A 87 55.74 25.01 -11.25
CA TRP A 87 56.75 25.57 -10.35
C TRP A 87 56.34 26.98 -9.84
N ALA A 88 55.91 27.85 -10.77
CA ALA A 88 55.51 29.23 -10.48
C ALA A 88 54.23 29.23 -9.61
N SER A 89 53.30 28.29 -9.86
CA SER A 89 52.07 28.15 -9.07
C SER A 89 52.36 27.75 -7.63
N HIS A 90 53.39 26.95 -7.40
CA HIS A 90 53.83 26.55 -6.04
C HIS A 90 54.56 27.69 -5.30
N LYS A 91 55.20 28.59 -6.05
CA LYS A 91 56.01 29.67 -5.48
C LYS A 91 55.23 30.99 -5.30
N SER A 92 54.16 31.18 -6.12
CA SER A 92 53.37 32.40 -6.07
C SER A 92 52.38 32.32 -4.86
N PRO A 93 52.31 33.36 -4.05
CA PRO A 93 51.38 33.39 -2.92
C PRO A 93 49.94 33.67 -3.34
N LYS A 94 49.70 34.05 -4.60
CA LYS A 94 48.37 34.39 -5.14
C LYS A 94 47.89 33.30 -6.09
N PRO A 95 46.56 33.05 -6.15
CA PRO A 95 46.04 32.09 -7.13
C PRO A 95 46.28 32.55 -8.55
N GLN A 96 46.50 31.59 -9.44
CA GLN A 96 46.80 31.88 -10.85
C GLN A 96 45.64 32.53 -11.58
N LYS A 97 45.94 33.36 -12.60
CA LYS A 97 44.94 33.97 -13.44
C LYS A 97 44.17 32.85 -14.18
N LEU A 98 42.82 32.95 -14.17
CA LEU A 98 41.96 31.91 -14.73
C LEU A 98 42.29 31.62 -16.20
N ASP A 99 42.58 32.67 -17.01
CA ASP A 99 42.90 32.55 -18.46
C ASP A 99 44.24 31.82 -18.74
N SER A 100 45.13 31.70 -17.74
CA SER A 100 46.39 30.99 -17.88
C SER A 100 46.24 29.49 -18.09
N PHE A 101 45.24 28.89 -17.42
CA PHE A 101 44.95 27.45 -17.49
C PHE A 101 44.51 27.02 -18.91
N PRO A 102 43.46 27.65 -19.49
CA PRO A 102 43.05 27.26 -20.89
C PRO A 102 44.11 27.50 -21.92
N PHE A 103 44.85 28.59 -21.78
CA PHE A 103 45.94 28.93 -22.72
C PHE A 103 47.00 27.83 -22.71
N LEU A 104 47.46 27.43 -21.54
CA LEU A 104 48.47 26.34 -21.39
C LEU A 104 47.86 25.01 -21.88
N ALA A 105 46.60 24.72 -21.55
CA ALA A 105 45.89 23.51 -21.97
C ALA A 105 45.77 23.45 -23.50
N LEU A 106 45.47 24.58 -24.19
CA LEU A 106 45.41 24.66 -25.65
C LEU A 106 46.78 24.41 -26.28
N THR A 107 47.85 24.96 -25.73
CA THR A 107 49.22 24.76 -26.17
C THR A 107 49.58 23.25 -26.06
N LEU A 108 49.24 22.61 -24.97
CA LEU A 108 49.46 21.18 -24.73
C LEU A 108 48.64 20.31 -25.70
N CYS A 109 47.36 20.67 -25.92
CA CYS A 109 46.46 19.95 -26.84
C CYS A 109 47.01 20.00 -28.29
N ASN A 110 47.43 21.20 -28.72
CA ASN A 110 48.01 21.36 -30.08
C ASN A 110 49.30 20.56 -30.28
N SER A 111 50.01 20.26 -29.20
CA SER A 111 51.20 19.42 -29.17
C SER A 111 50.88 17.95 -28.91
N LYS A 112 49.60 17.59 -28.87
CA LYS A 112 49.07 16.22 -28.62
C LYS A 112 49.43 15.68 -27.23
N LEU A 113 49.70 16.54 -26.26
CA LEU A 113 49.99 16.19 -24.86
C LEU A 113 48.71 16.23 -24.04
N PHE A 114 47.73 15.36 -24.36
CA PHE A 114 46.37 15.38 -23.82
C PHE A 114 46.32 15.03 -22.31
N ARG A 115 47.21 14.17 -21.82
CA ARG A 115 47.29 13.83 -20.38
C ARG A 115 47.68 15.04 -19.54
N ASP A 116 48.67 15.81 -20.05
CA ASP A 116 49.15 17.02 -19.36
C ASP A 116 48.09 18.12 -19.40
N ALA A 117 47.39 18.29 -20.55
CA ALA A 117 46.27 19.22 -20.70
C ALA A 117 45.13 18.87 -19.71
N ASN A 118 44.83 17.57 -19.57
CA ASN A 118 43.82 17.06 -18.61
C ASN A 118 44.21 17.47 -17.18
N GLN A 119 45.50 17.32 -16.82
CA GLN A 119 45.97 17.68 -15.48
C GLN A 119 45.79 19.19 -15.19
N VAL A 120 46.12 20.03 -16.20
CA VAL A 120 46.02 21.49 -16.10
C VAL A 120 44.54 21.90 -15.93
N LEU A 121 43.63 21.32 -16.75
CA LEU A 121 42.21 21.62 -16.69
C LEU A 121 41.55 21.08 -15.39
N ASN A 122 42.01 19.92 -14.93
CA ASN A 122 41.56 19.39 -13.62
C ASN A 122 41.92 20.35 -12.47
N ASN A 123 43.13 20.91 -12.50
CA ASN A 123 43.58 21.89 -11.53
C ASN A 123 42.74 23.16 -11.59
N MET A 124 42.38 23.60 -12.80
CA MET A 124 41.48 24.77 -13.03
C MET A 124 40.11 24.53 -12.43
N VAL A 125 39.50 23.37 -12.69
CA VAL A 125 38.15 23.01 -12.19
C VAL A 125 38.17 22.88 -10.66
N ARG A 126 39.27 22.37 -10.07
CA ARG A 126 39.44 22.23 -8.61
C ARG A 126 39.51 23.57 -7.88
N THR A 127 39.77 24.72 -8.56
CA THR A 127 39.76 26.04 -7.93
C THR A 127 38.35 26.48 -7.52
N ARG A 128 37.29 25.71 -7.83
CA ARG A 128 35.89 25.96 -7.50
C ARG A 128 35.33 27.26 -8.10
N THR A 129 35.93 27.73 -9.22
CA THR A 129 35.39 28.87 -9.95
C THR A 129 34.06 28.45 -10.61
N PRO A 130 33.09 29.37 -10.73
CA PRO A 130 31.82 29.06 -11.41
C PRO A 130 32.05 28.57 -12.85
N VAL A 131 31.28 27.60 -13.29
CA VAL A 131 31.42 26.99 -14.62
C VAL A 131 31.29 28.05 -15.74
N GLN A 132 30.50 29.10 -15.52
CA GLN A 132 30.30 30.20 -16.45
C GLN A 132 31.63 30.95 -16.70
N ALA A 133 32.36 31.19 -15.63
CA ALA A 133 33.67 31.89 -15.70
C ALA A 133 34.72 31.00 -16.39
N VAL A 134 34.74 29.70 -16.06
CA VAL A 134 35.67 28.72 -16.65
C VAL A 134 35.40 28.60 -18.16
N LEU A 135 34.15 28.42 -18.56
CA LEU A 135 33.76 28.30 -19.96
C LEU A 135 34.06 29.62 -20.72
N GLY A 136 33.77 30.77 -20.14
CA GLY A 136 34.03 32.10 -20.69
C GLY A 136 35.53 32.30 -20.96
N SER A 137 36.36 31.87 -20.01
CA SER A 137 37.82 31.92 -20.11
C SER A 137 38.32 31.06 -21.27
N ILE A 138 37.83 29.82 -21.39
CA ILE A 138 38.23 28.88 -22.46
C ILE A 138 37.79 29.43 -23.83
N ILE A 139 36.57 29.97 -23.94
CA ILE A 139 36.05 30.55 -25.18
C ILE A 139 36.90 31.74 -25.61
N ARG A 140 37.28 32.64 -24.69
CA ARG A 140 38.14 33.77 -24.95
C ARG A 140 39.51 33.28 -25.49
N CYS A 141 40.13 32.36 -24.78
CA CYS A 141 41.41 31.79 -25.16
C CYS A 141 41.34 31.05 -26.49
N TYR A 142 40.23 30.34 -26.73
CA TYR A 142 40.00 29.60 -27.97
C TYR A 142 39.90 30.55 -29.17
N LYS A 143 39.27 31.71 -29.04
CA LYS A 143 39.14 32.74 -30.10
C LYS A 143 40.46 33.41 -30.36
N ASP A 144 41.30 33.58 -29.37
CA ASP A 144 42.59 34.27 -29.47
C ASP A 144 43.75 33.36 -29.95
N TYR A 145 43.57 32.05 -29.87
CA TYR A 145 44.63 31.07 -30.16
C TYR A 145 44.51 30.50 -31.57
N GLU A 146 45.64 30.42 -32.30
CA GLU A 146 45.76 29.87 -33.67
C GLU A 146 45.76 28.33 -33.69
N GLY A 147 44.79 27.70 -33.15
CA GLY A 147 44.73 26.23 -33.15
C GLY A 147 43.28 25.76 -33.21
N ASN A 148 42.98 24.78 -34.03
CA ASN A 148 41.64 24.24 -34.25
C ASN A 148 41.38 22.96 -33.44
N ASP A 149 41.94 22.83 -32.24
CA ASP A 149 41.81 21.58 -31.49
C ASP A 149 40.60 21.64 -30.55
N VAL A 150 39.55 20.96 -30.94
CA VAL A 150 38.27 20.86 -30.17
C VAL A 150 38.44 20.02 -28.91
N HIS A 151 39.55 19.28 -28.78
CA HIS A 151 39.76 18.35 -27.66
C HIS A 151 39.75 19.04 -26.26
N ILE A 152 40.02 20.34 -26.18
CA ILE A 152 40.02 21.07 -24.90
C ILE A 152 38.64 21.02 -24.26
N LEU A 153 37.58 21.19 -25.04
CA LEU A 153 36.21 21.12 -24.54
C LEU A 153 35.83 19.69 -24.11
N GLU A 154 36.31 18.70 -24.90
CA GLU A 154 36.11 17.29 -24.57
C GLU A 154 36.76 16.94 -23.22
N ILE A 155 38.02 17.41 -23.02
CA ILE A 155 38.80 17.19 -21.79
C ILE A 155 38.11 17.91 -20.63
N LEU A 156 37.57 19.12 -20.84
CA LEU A 156 36.90 19.90 -19.80
C LEU A 156 35.61 19.18 -19.35
N ILE A 157 34.81 18.67 -20.30
CA ILE A 157 33.60 17.88 -20.02
C ILE A 157 34.00 16.65 -19.17
N ASP A 158 35.09 15.96 -19.56
CA ASP A 158 35.58 14.78 -18.85
C ASP A 158 36.05 15.13 -17.43
N CYS A 159 36.67 16.31 -17.23
CA CYS A 159 37.10 16.81 -15.91
C CYS A 159 35.89 17.00 -15.00
N TYR A 160 34.81 17.63 -15.46
CA TYR A 160 33.58 17.83 -14.69
C TYR A 160 32.88 16.50 -14.41
N LYS A 161 32.88 15.58 -15.36
CA LYS A 161 32.33 14.23 -15.17
C LYS A 161 33.05 13.50 -14.02
N LYS A 162 34.38 13.52 -14.01
CA LYS A 162 35.22 12.89 -12.96
C LYS A 162 35.00 13.50 -11.59
N MET A 163 34.67 14.79 -11.52
CA MET A 163 34.33 15.48 -10.28
C MET A 163 32.88 15.23 -9.82
N GLY A 164 32.07 14.57 -10.63
CA GLY A 164 30.65 14.30 -10.29
C GLY A 164 29.73 15.47 -10.58
N SER A 165 30.23 16.57 -11.18
CA SER A 165 29.45 17.77 -11.49
C SER A 165 28.85 17.67 -12.91
N TRP A 166 27.84 16.81 -13.05
CA TRP A 166 27.22 16.48 -14.35
C TRP A 166 26.46 17.66 -14.95
N ASP A 167 25.83 18.50 -14.12
CA ASP A 167 25.13 19.70 -14.57
C ASP A 167 26.11 20.71 -15.20
N ASP A 168 27.31 20.86 -14.61
CA ASP A 168 28.36 21.73 -15.13
C ASP A 168 28.90 21.19 -16.45
N ALA A 169 29.07 19.85 -16.56
CA ALA A 169 29.48 19.20 -17.79
C ALA A 169 28.48 19.48 -18.92
N VAL A 170 27.19 19.38 -18.66
CA VAL A 170 26.13 19.70 -19.62
C VAL A 170 26.15 21.19 -19.98
N TYR A 171 26.37 22.06 -19.00
CA TYR A 171 26.50 23.53 -19.22
C TYR A 171 27.64 23.82 -20.18
N VAL A 172 28.80 23.19 -20.01
CA VAL A 172 29.96 23.32 -20.92
C VAL A 172 29.58 22.88 -22.34
N PHE A 173 28.91 21.72 -22.48
CA PHE A 173 28.45 21.18 -23.75
C PHE A 173 27.52 22.16 -24.49
N LEU A 174 26.51 22.70 -23.77
CA LEU A 174 25.54 23.64 -24.36
C LEU A 174 26.18 24.98 -24.71
N GLY A 175 27.11 25.47 -23.90
CA GLY A 175 27.88 26.71 -24.21
C GLY A 175 28.81 26.55 -25.38
N ALA A 176 29.41 25.37 -25.54
CA ALA A 176 30.23 25.04 -26.71
C ALA A 176 29.41 25.05 -28.00
N LYS A 177 28.16 24.55 -27.92
CA LYS A 177 27.18 24.59 -29.01
C LYS A 177 26.89 26.04 -29.46
N GLU A 178 26.66 26.95 -28.49
CA GLU A 178 26.35 28.37 -28.75
C GLU A 178 27.49 29.08 -29.53
N VAL A 179 28.70 28.67 -29.27
CA VAL A 179 29.91 29.24 -29.96
C VAL A 179 30.23 28.53 -31.29
N GLY A 180 29.53 27.43 -31.56
CA GLY A 180 29.71 26.64 -32.79
C GLY A 180 30.90 25.70 -32.75
N VAL A 181 31.43 25.44 -31.57
CA VAL A 181 32.57 24.52 -31.36
C VAL A 181 32.07 23.31 -30.58
N LEU A 182 31.64 22.29 -31.32
CA LEU A 182 31.08 21.11 -30.68
C LEU A 182 32.12 20.00 -30.51
N PRO A 183 32.03 19.27 -29.37
CA PRO A 183 32.79 18.02 -29.23
C PRO A 183 32.46 17.04 -30.35
N GLY A 184 33.37 16.15 -30.66
CA GLY A 184 33.19 15.12 -31.68
C GLY A 184 32.05 14.16 -31.33
N LEU A 185 31.50 13.51 -32.37
CA LEU A 185 30.34 12.58 -32.19
C LEU A 185 30.66 11.46 -31.19
N VAL A 186 31.89 10.95 -31.18
CA VAL A 186 32.34 9.91 -30.23
C VAL A 186 32.27 10.40 -28.79
N CYS A 187 32.74 11.64 -28.54
CA CYS A 187 32.65 12.25 -27.19
C CYS A 187 31.19 12.44 -26.77
N CYS A 188 30.36 12.92 -27.68
CA CYS A 188 28.92 13.11 -27.43
C CYS A 188 28.24 11.76 -27.09
N ASN A 189 28.53 10.70 -27.85
CA ASN A 189 27.98 9.36 -27.63
C ASN A 189 28.42 8.79 -26.26
N ASN A 190 29.67 8.96 -25.90
CA ASN A 190 30.21 8.53 -24.59
C ASN A 190 29.54 9.30 -23.46
N PHE A 191 29.34 10.62 -23.63
CA PHE A 191 28.68 11.47 -22.67
C PHE A 191 27.22 11.01 -22.47
N LEU A 192 26.49 10.76 -23.57
CA LEU A 192 25.10 10.24 -23.50
C LEU A 192 25.07 8.89 -22.80
N GLY A 193 26.01 7.98 -23.13
CA GLY A 193 26.13 6.66 -22.50
C GLY A 193 26.37 6.74 -20.99
N ASP A 194 27.22 7.65 -20.55
CA ASP A 194 27.56 7.85 -19.14
C ASP A 194 26.36 8.42 -18.38
N LEU A 195 25.60 9.37 -18.97
CA LEU A 195 24.39 9.91 -18.39
C LEU A 195 23.31 8.81 -18.21
N LEU A 196 23.22 7.89 -19.17
CA LEU A 196 22.33 6.73 -19.08
C LEU A 196 22.73 5.79 -17.93
N LYS A 197 24.03 5.48 -17.79
CA LYS A 197 24.53 4.62 -16.69
C LYS A 197 24.13 5.17 -15.33
N LEU A 198 24.13 6.51 -15.18
CA LEU A 198 23.79 7.21 -13.94
C LEU A 198 22.28 7.51 -13.82
N ASN A 199 21.50 7.14 -14.84
CA ASN A 199 20.05 7.35 -14.91
C ASN A 199 19.64 8.83 -14.84
N LYS A 200 20.48 9.74 -15.37
CA LYS A 200 20.23 11.18 -15.42
C LYS A 200 19.58 11.55 -16.76
N LEU A 201 18.31 11.15 -16.92
CA LEU A 201 17.58 11.24 -18.18
C LEU A 201 17.29 12.70 -18.60
N ASP A 202 17.05 13.61 -17.62
CA ASP A 202 16.81 15.03 -17.92
C ASP A 202 18.04 15.65 -18.60
N LEU A 203 19.23 15.36 -18.08
CA LEU A 203 20.50 15.84 -18.66
C LEU A 203 20.77 15.17 -20.01
N PHE A 204 20.43 13.88 -20.14
CA PHE A 204 20.52 13.13 -21.39
C PHE A 204 19.78 13.86 -22.52
N TRP A 205 18.50 14.21 -22.27
CA TRP A 205 17.67 14.86 -23.28
C TRP A 205 18.17 16.25 -23.62
N LYS A 206 18.75 17.01 -22.66
CA LYS A 206 19.36 18.31 -22.92
C LYS A 206 20.55 18.17 -23.88
N VAL A 207 21.44 17.21 -23.64
CA VAL A 207 22.61 16.94 -24.50
C VAL A 207 22.16 16.45 -25.87
N PHE A 208 21.23 15.50 -25.94
CA PHE A 208 20.72 14.95 -27.21
C PHE A 208 20.06 16.04 -28.07
N ASN A 209 19.20 16.85 -27.46
CA ASN A 209 18.55 17.97 -28.19
C ASN A 209 19.58 18.98 -28.65
N GLY A 210 20.61 19.24 -27.85
CA GLY A 210 21.74 20.10 -28.25
C GLY A 210 22.47 19.56 -29.47
N MET A 211 22.65 18.23 -29.56
CA MET A 211 23.27 17.57 -30.74
C MET A 211 22.38 17.72 -31.97
N VAL A 212 21.06 17.53 -31.81
CA VAL A 212 20.08 17.63 -32.91
C VAL A 212 20.03 19.07 -33.45
N ASP A 213 19.97 20.07 -32.56
CA ASP A 213 19.93 21.51 -32.90
C ASP A 213 21.20 21.93 -33.65
N ALA A 214 22.32 21.31 -33.29
CA ALA A 214 23.61 21.56 -33.93
C ALA A 214 23.79 20.80 -35.25
N LYS A 215 22.74 20.06 -35.66
CA LYS A 215 22.69 19.27 -36.91
C LYS A 215 23.78 18.19 -36.99
N LEU A 216 24.19 17.65 -35.85
CA LEU A 216 25.06 16.46 -35.83
C LEU A 216 24.24 15.25 -36.32
N VAL A 217 24.75 14.53 -37.29
CA VAL A 217 24.06 13.35 -37.85
C VAL A 217 24.23 12.19 -36.86
N PRO A 218 23.12 11.69 -36.27
CA PRO A 218 23.23 10.56 -35.36
C PRO A 218 23.76 9.30 -36.07
N ASP A 219 24.59 8.57 -35.37
CA ASP A 219 25.12 7.28 -35.84
C ASP A 219 24.43 6.13 -35.10
N VAL A 220 24.85 4.89 -35.35
CA VAL A 220 24.33 3.68 -34.72
C VAL A 220 24.35 3.79 -33.16
N TYR A 221 25.45 4.34 -32.61
CA TYR A 221 25.60 4.48 -31.15
C TYR A 221 24.68 5.56 -30.60
N THR A 222 24.48 6.67 -31.29
CA THR A 222 23.55 7.73 -30.90
C THR A 222 22.13 7.17 -30.82
N TYR A 223 21.67 6.48 -31.90
CA TYR A 223 20.34 5.87 -31.95
C TYR A 223 20.14 4.82 -30.84
N THR A 224 21.16 3.99 -30.58
CA THR A 224 21.14 2.96 -29.54
C THR A 224 20.99 3.61 -28.17
N ASN A 225 21.66 4.72 -27.88
CA ASN A 225 21.54 5.48 -26.64
C ASN A 225 20.12 6.07 -26.49
N VAL A 226 19.54 6.60 -27.56
CA VAL A 226 18.17 7.17 -27.57
C VAL A 226 17.15 6.07 -27.32
N ILE A 227 17.30 4.91 -27.96
CA ILE A 227 16.42 3.73 -27.72
C ILE A 227 16.52 3.32 -26.25
N ASN A 228 17.75 3.26 -25.69
CA ASN A 228 17.98 2.90 -24.29
C ASN A 228 17.31 3.92 -23.35
N ALA A 229 17.40 5.22 -23.65
CA ALA A 229 16.76 6.27 -22.87
C ALA A 229 15.23 6.09 -22.83
N HIS A 230 14.59 5.85 -23.97
CA HIS A 230 13.16 5.59 -24.06
C HIS A 230 12.77 4.32 -23.30
N CYS A 231 13.58 3.26 -23.40
CA CYS A 231 13.35 1.99 -22.68
C CYS A 231 13.43 2.17 -21.17
N ARG A 232 14.32 3.03 -20.68
CA ARG A 232 14.46 3.32 -19.24
C ARG A 232 13.25 4.11 -18.67
N VAL A 233 12.64 4.94 -19.51
CA VAL A 233 11.40 5.68 -19.15
C VAL A 233 10.17 4.76 -19.25
N GLY A 234 10.29 3.59 -19.86
CA GLY A 234 9.17 2.67 -20.12
C GLY A 234 8.39 3.00 -21.37
N SER A 235 8.88 3.93 -22.20
CA SER A 235 8.24 4.37 -23.45
C SER A 235 8.67 3.48 -24.62
N THR A 236 8.30 2.20 -24.57
CA THR A 236 8.74 1.19 -25.58
C THR A 236 8.25 1.51 -26.98
N GLU A 237 7.06 2.13 -27.12
CA GLU A 237 6.52 2.53 -28.43
C GLU A 237 7.38 3.61 -29.10
N LYS A 238 7.87 4.57 -28.31
CA LYS A 238 8.79 5.60 -28.82
C LYS A 238 10.14 4.97 -29.21
N ALA A 239 10.62 4.01 -28.42
CA ALA A 239 11.85 3.27 -28.72
C ALA A 239 11.72 2.52 -30.06
N LYS A 240 10.58 1.89 -30.33
CA LYS A 240 10.28 1.20 -31.61
C LYS A 240 10.31 2.18 -32.78
N ARG A 241 9.70 3.37 -32.62
CA ARG A 241 9.70 4.43 -33.64
C ARG A 241 11.12 4.88 -33.97
N VAL A 242 11.96 5.06 -32.95
CA VAL A 242 13.38 5.46 -33.12
C VAL A 242 14.14 4.36 -33.87
N LEU A 243 13.85 3.08 -33.57
CA LEU A 243 14.48 1.94 -34.28
C LEU A 243 14.10 1.96 -35.76
N MET A 244 12.83 2.22 -36.10
CA MET A 244 12.37 2.35 -37.48
C MET A 244 13.04 3.54 -38.20
N GLU A 245 13.07 4.71 -37.52
CA GLU A 245 13.76 5.91 -38.03
C GLU A 245 15.22 5.64 -38.33
N MET A 246 15.90 4.88 -37.47
CA MET A 246 17.32 4.48 -37.64
C MET A 246 17.50 3.69 -38.95
N GLU A 247 16.58 2.73 -39.19
CA GLU A 247 16.62 1.90 -40.41
C GLU A 247 16.34 2.74 -41.68
N GLU A 248 15.35 3.65 -41.62
CA GLU A 248 14.95 4.55 -42.72
C GLU A 248 16.09 5.47 -43.12
N LYS A 249 16.93 5.87 -42.15
CA LYS A 249 18.08 6.76 -42.39
C LYS A 249 19.34 5.99 -42.77
N GLY A 250 19.24 4.69 -42.99
CA GLY A 250 20.35 3.86 -43.46
C GLY A 250 21.33 3.43 -42.38
N CYS A 251 20.99 3.64 -41.10
CA CYS A 251 21.78 3.15 -39.95
C CYS A 251 21.28 1.75 -39.57
N SER A 252 21.96 0.69 -39.99
CA SER A 252 21.55 -0.70 -39.70
C SER A 252 21.67 -1.00 -38.18
N PRO A 253 20.58 -1.42 -37.50
CA PRO A 253 20.70 -1.83 -36.10
C PRO A 253 21.62 -3.05 -35.96
N GLY A 254 22.50 -3.00 -34.98
CA GLY A 254 23.39 -4.10 -34.64
C GLY A 254 22.89 -4.93 -33.45
N LEU A 255 23.68 -5.92 -33.08
CA LEU A 255 23.41 -6.80 -31.92
C LEU A 255 23.12 -6.00 -30.65
N ILE A 256 23.92 -4.96 -30.37
CA ILE A 256 23.77 -4.12 -29.17
C ILE A 256 22.42 -3.39 -29.19
N THR A 257 22.01 -2.85 -30.34
CA THR A 257 20.73 -2.13 -30.51
C THR A 257 19.57 -3.07 -30.24
N TYR A 258 19.59 -4.26 -30.79
CA TYR A 258 18.55 -5.27 -30.54
C TYR A 258 18.51 -5.69 -29.06
N ASN A 259 19.69 -5.92 -28.46
CA ASN A 259 19.78 -6.28 -27.03
C ASN A 259 19.20 -5.18 -26.11
N VAL A 260 19.43 -3.91 -26.43
CA VAL A 260 18.86 -2.76 -25.70
C VAL A 260 17.34 -2.75 -25.86
N MET A 261 16.81 -2.97 -27.06
CA MET A 261 15.37 -3.00 -27.34
C MET A 261 14.69 -4.18 -26.63
N ILE A 262 15.27 -5.38 -26.76
CA ILE A 262 14.77 -6.60 -26.09
C ILE A 262 14.77 -6.40 -24.57
N GLY A 263 15.85 -5.86 -24.02
CA GLY A 263 15.98 -5.57 -22.58
C GLY A 263 14.95 -4.55 -22.09
N GLY A 264 14.67 -3.54 -22.91
CA GLY A 264 13.63 -2.55 -22.62
C GLY A 264 12.24 -3.15 -22.56
N LEU A 265 11.91 -3.99 -23.53
CA LEU A 265 10.62 -4.70 -23.60
C LEU A 265 10.46 -5.68 -22.43
N CYS A 266 11.51 -6.41 -22.09
CA CYS A 266 11.49 -7.34 -20.94
C CYS A 266 11.25 -6.59 -19.61
N ARG A 267 11.89 -5.42 -19.42
CA ARG A 267 11.68 -4.60 -18.23
C ARG A 267 10.28 -4.00 -18.18
N ALA A 268 9.67 -3.73 -19.34
CA ALA A 268 8.30 -3.21 -19.46
C ALA A 268 7.22 -4.31 -19.30
N GLY A 269 7.61 -5.59 -19.16
CA GLY A 269 6.67 -6.70 -19.04
C GLY A 269 6.07 -7.16 -20.36
N SER A 270 6.79 -6.97 -21.47
CA SER A 270 6.35 -7.36 -22.82
C SER A 270 7.30 -8.38 -23.43
N VAL A 271 7.50 -9.52 -22.73
CA VAL A 271 8.48 -10.54 -23.15
C VAL A 271 8.12 -11.17 -24.50
N ASP A 272 6.84 -11.30 -24.83
CA ASP A 272 6.39 -11.87 -26.12
C ASP A 272 6.82 -10.99 -27.30
N GLU A 273 6.77 -9.65 -27.11
CA GLU A 273 7.29 -8.70 -28.12
C GLU A 273 8.82 -8.77 -28.20
N ALA A 274 9.47 -8.93 -27.05
CA ALA A 274 10.93 -9.10 -27.00
C ALA A 274 11.36 -10.35 -27.81
N LEU A 275 10.58 -11.45 -27.72
CA LEU A 275 10.80 -12.66 -28.51
C LEU A 275 10.67 -12.40 -30.02
N LYS A 276 9.68 -11.59 -30.42
CA LYS A 276 9.50 -11.21 -31.85
C LYS A 276 10.75 -10.50 -32.35
N PHE A 277 11.31 -9.58 -31.55
CA PHE A 277 12.54 -8.86 -31.89
C PHE A 277 13.76 -9.81 -31.94
N LYS A 278 13.84 -10.76 -31.00
CA LYS A 278 14.90 -11.80 -31.00
C LYS A 278 14.80 -12.64 -32.27
N ASN A 279 13.60 -13.04 -32.66
CA ASN A 279 13.41 -13.86 -33.89
C ASN A 279 13.70 -13.06 -35.14
N SER A 280 13.37 -11.75 -35.18
CA SER A 280 13.67 -10.87 -36.32
C SER A 280 15.18 -10.64 -36.51
N MET A 281 15.99 -10.82 -35.44
CA MET A 281 17.45 -10.78 -35.54
C MET A 281 17.97 -11.82 -36.52
N ALA A 282 17.42 -13.04 -36.45
CA ALA A 282 17.83 -14.14 -37.35
C ALA A 282 17.47 -13.83 -38.80
N GLU A 283 16.33 -13.19 -39.06
CA GLU A 283 15.89 -12.75 -40.39
C GLU A 283 16.86 -11.72 -40.99
N LYS A 284 17.50 -10.92 -40.13
CA LYS A 284 18.48 -9.89 -40.54
C LYS A 284 19.93 -10.40 -40.46
N SER A 285 20.13 -11.69 -40.32
CA SER A 285 21.44 -12.36 -40.22
C SER A 285 22.25 -11.89 -38.99
N ILE A 286 21.59 -11.49 -37.91
CA ILE A 286 22.23 -11.15 -36.65
C ILE A 286 21.95 -12.30 -35.68
N ASN A 287 23.00 -13.02 -35.29
CA ASN A 287 22.85 -14.16 -34.37
C ASN A 287 22.72 -13.68 -32.93
N PRO A 288 21.69 -14.12 -32.21
CA PRO A 288 21.60 -13.84 -30.77
C PRO A 288 22.83 -14.39 -30.04
N ASP A 289 23.36 -13.61 -29.11
CA ASP A 289 24.50 -14.04 -28.29
C ASP A 289 24.01 -14.48 -26.89
N ALA A 290 24.92 -14.91 -26.04
CA ALA A 290 24.62 -15.33 -24.66
C ALA A 290 23.92 -14.21 -23.89
N TYR A 291 24.25 -12.97 -24.15
CA TYR A 291 23.65 -11.80 -23.50
C TYR A 291 22.16 -11.66 -23.88
N THR A 292 21.85 -11.86 -25.19
CA THR A 292 20.46 -11.83 -25.71
C THR A 292 19.59 -12.86 -24.98
N TYR A 293 20.08 -14.10 -24.87
CA TYR A 293 19.36 -15.18 -24.19
C TYR A 293 19.18 -14.86 -22.71
N ASN A 294 20.23 -14.35 -22.04
CA ASN A 294 20.15 -14.00 -20.61
C ASN A 294 19.07 -12.94 -20.34
N ILE A 295 18.94 -11.92 -21.21
CA ILE A 295 17.92 -10.87 -21.11
C ILE A 295 16.51 -11.47 -21.19
N VAL A 296 16.29 -12.36 -22.16
CA VAL A 296 14.98 -13.02 -22.38
C VAL A 296 14.64 -13.94 -21.20
N ILE A 297 15.61 -14.72 -20.72
CA ILE A 297 15.45 -15.60 -19.55
C ILE A 297 15.07 -14.75 -18.32
N ASP A 298 15.78 -13.65 -18.06
CA ASP A 298 15.47 -12.74 -16.96
C ASP A 298 14.06 -12.13 -17.11
N GLY A 299 13.68 -11.77 -18.34
CA GLY A 299 12.35 -11.27 -18.68
C GLY A 299 11.24 -12.27 -18.30
N PHE A 300 11.38 -13.52 -18.70
CA PHE A 300 10.46 -14.61 -18.34
C PHE A 300 10.42 -14.82 -16.83
N CYS A 301 11.56 -14.77 -16.16
CA CYS A 301 11.64 -14.92 -14.70
C CYS A 301 10.90 -13.79 -13.98
N ARG A 302 10.99 -12.57 -14.50
CA ARG A 302 10.27 -11.39 -13.95
C ARG A 302 8.75 -11.52 -14.12
N GLU A 303 8.30 -12.10 -15.24
CA GLU A 303 6.87 -12.34 -15.50
C GLU A 303 6.35 -13.64 -14.84
N ASN A 304 7.21 -14.33 -14.09
CA ASN A 304 6.89 -15.60 -13.41
C ASN A 304 6.57 -16.76 -14.38
N ARG A 305 7.10 -16.69 -15.61
CA ARG A 305 6.94 -17.69 -16.67
C ARG A 305 8.19 -18.61 -16.70
N LEU A 306 8.42 -19.32 -15.61
CA LEU A 306 9.66 -20.05 -15.35
C LEU A 306 9.88 -21.27 -16.29
N LEU A 307 8.78 -21.89 -16.75
CA LEU A 307 8.85 -22.99 -17.72
C LEU A 307 9.42 -22.50 -19.06
N GLU A 308 8.95 -21.33 -19.52
CA GLU A 308 9.42 -20.72 -20.76
C GLU A 308 10.86 -20.22 -20.64
N ALA A 309 11.24 -19.78 -19.43
CA ALA A 309 12.62 -19.41 -19.12
C ALA A 309 13.55 -20.64 -19.28
N LYS A 310 13.12 -21.81 -18.77
CA LYS A 310 13.84 -23.09 -18.91
C LYS A 310 13.96 -23.50 -20.39
N LEU A 311 12.86 -23.41 -21.14
CA LEU A 311 12.84 -23.73 -22.58
C LEU A 311 13.80 -22.83 -23.38
N THR A 312 13.86 -21.54 -23.01
CA THR A 312 14.78 -20.58 -23.61
C THR A 312 16.23 -20.95 -23.30
N MET A 313 16.50 -21.44 -22.10
CA MET A 313 17.84 -21.90 -21.70
C MET A 313 18.24 -23.16 -22.49
N GLU A 314 17.30 -24.07 -22.74
CA GLU A 314 17.54 -25.25 -23.61
C GLU A 314 17.79 -24.84 -25.06
N GLU A 315 17.06 -23.82 -25.55
CA GLU A 315 17.27 -23.23 -26.88
C GLU A 315 18.69 -22.66 -27.00
N MET A 316 19.14 -21.97 -25.93
CA MET A 316 20.50 -21.41 -25.82
C MET A 316 21.55 -22.54 -25.98
N HIS A 317 21.32 -23.67 -25.27
CA HIS A 317 22.17 -24.86 -25.37
C HIS A 317 22.21 -25.43 -26.80
N ARG A 318 21.02 -25.53 -27.42
CA ARG A 318 20.90 -26.05 -28.81
C ARG A 318 21.60 -25.14 -29.82
N ALA A 319 21.69 -23.83 -29.53
CA ALA A 319 22.42 -22.84 -30.34
C ALA A 319 23.95 -22.90 -30.12
N GLY A 320 24.44 -23.84 -29.31
CA GLY A 320 25.85 -23.98 -29.00
C GLY A 320 26.41 -22.98 -28.00
N LEU A 321 25.51 -22.26 -27.32
CA LEU A 321 25.89 -21.28 -26.29
C LEU A 321 25.63 -21.88 -24.91
N ASN A 322 26.65 -21.88 -24.05
CA ASN A 322 26.48 -22.40 -22.68
C ASN A 322 25.83 -21.33 -21.80
N PRO A 323 24.76 -21.68 -21.07
CA PRO A 323 24.17 -20.75 -20.11
C PRO A 323 25.21 -20.27 -19.11
N THR A 324 25.13 -18.99 -18.77
CA THR A 324 26.06 -18.34 -17.86
C THR A 324 25.51 -18.37 -16.43
N HIS A 325 26.34 -17.99 -15.47
CA HIS A 325 25.91 -17.81 -14.07
C HIS A 325 24.74 -16.82 -13.97
N ILE A 326 24.61 -15.87 -14.92
CA ILE A 326 23.51 -14.87 -14.94
C ILE A 326 22.16 -15.57 -15.19
N ALA A 327 22.09 -16.47 -16.19
CA ALA A 327 20.88 -17.22 -16.52
C ALA A 327 20.42 -18.10 -15.35
N TYR A 328 21.36 -18.84 -14.77
CA TYR A 328 21.07 -19.73 -13.63
C TYR A 328 20.60 -18.93 -12.41
N THR A 329 21.27 -17.80 -12.11
CA THR A 329 20.91 -16.94 -10.97
C THR A 329 19.52 -16.33 -11.19
N ALA A 330 19.18 -15.92 -12.42
CA ALA A 330 17.86 -15.40 -12.76
C ALA A 330 16.77 -16.45 -12.51
N LEU A 331 17.01 -17.70 -12.92
CA LEU A 331 16.09 -18.82 -12.67
C LEU A 331 15.93 -19.12 -11.17
N ILE A 332 17.06 -19.16 -10.45
CA ILE A 332 17.06 -19.39 -8.99
C ILE A 332 16.20 -18.31 -8.31
N ASN A 333 16.41 -17.02 -8.67
CA ASN A 333 15.64 -15.90 -8.14
C ASN A 333 14.16 -16.02 -8.50
N GLY A 334 13.84 -16.43 -9.71
CA GLY A 334 12.48 -16.66 -10.18
C GLY A 334 11.75 -17.70 -9.34
N PHE A 335 12.38 -18.86 -9.13
CA PHE A 335 11.81 -19.95 -8.32
C PHE A 335 11.67 -19.53 -6.84
N ILE A 336 12.63 -18.77 -6.31
CA ILE A 336 12.57 -18.24 -4.93
C ILE A 336 11.36 -17.29 -4.79
N LYS A 337 11.13 -16.41 -5.76
CA LYS A 337 9.98 -15.47 -5.77
C LYS A 337 8.65 -16.23 -5.83
N GLN A 338 8.61 -17.33 -6.57
CA GLN A 338 7.44 -18.21 -6.67
C GLN A 338 7.21 -19.04 -5.39
N GLY A 339 8.19 -19.09 -4.49
CA GLY A 339 8.14 -19.89 -3.27
C GLY A 339 8.58 -21.34 -3.45
N SER A 340 9.08 -21.71 -4.63
CA SER A 340 9.50 -23.08 -4.99
C SER A 340 10.98 -23.30 -4.69
N MET A 341 11.33 -23.40 -3.39
CA MET A 341 12.71 -23.57 -2.96
C MET A 341 13.34 -24.87 -3.47
N VAL A 342 12.53 -25.95 -3.61
CA VAL A 342 12.99 -27.24 -4.11
C VAL A 342 13.53 -27.08 -5.55
N GLU A 343 12.79 -26.38 -6.40
CA GLU A 343 13.21 -26.13 -7.78
C GLU A 343 14.43 -25.21 -7.85
N ALA A 344 14.51 -24.22 -6.95
CA ALA A 344 15.65 -23.33 -6.85
C ALA A 344 16.94 -24.11 -6.53
N PHE A 345 16.87 -25.07 -5.59
CA PHE A 345 18.00 -25.95 -5.25
C PHE A 345 18.34 -26.91 -6.40
N ARG A 346 17.33 -27.40 -7.11
CA ARG A 346 17.54 -28.26 -8.30
C ARG A 346 18.32 -27.50 -9.39
N VAL A 347 17.96 -26.26 -9.65
CA VAL A 347 18.65 -25.36 -10.61
C VAL A 347 20.10 -25.09 -10.13
N LYS A 348 20.29 -24.90 -8.81
CA LYS A 348 21.64 -24.76 -8.19
C LYS A 348 22.49 -26.00 -8.48
N ASP A 349 21.94 -27.19 -8.27
CA ASP A 349 22.66 -28.45 -8.48
C ASP A 349 22.99 -28.64 -9.97
N GLU A 350 22.06 -28.28 -10.87
CA GLU A 350 22.28 -28.24 -12.34
C GLU A 350 23.46 -27.32 -12.69
N MET A 351 23.50 -26.14 -12.12
CA MET A 351 24.56 -25.13 -12.33
C MET A 351 25.92 -25.70 -11.94
N VAL A 352 25.99 -26.36 -10.78
CA VAL A 352 27.22 -27.00 -10.28
C VAL A 352 27.63 -28.17 -11.18
N ALA A 353 26.68 -28.99 -11.63
CA ALA A 353 26.91 -30.12 -12.55
C ALA A 353 27.46 -29.68 -13.91
N CYS A 354 27.09 -28.47 -14.35
CA CYS A 354 27.62 -27.85 -15.57
C CYS A 354 29.00 -27.21 -15.37
N GLY A 355 29.60 -27.33 -14.19
CA GLY A 355 30.92 -26.79 -13.85
C GLY A 355 30.95 -25.28 -13.60
N ILE A 356 29.78 -24.64 -13.45
CA ILE A 356 29.70 -23.20 -13.20
C ILE A 356 29.75 -22.98 -11.67
N LYS A 357 30.76 -22.25 -11.23
CA LYS A 357 30.94 -21.96 -9.81
C LYS A 357 29.91 -20.92 -9.33
N LEU A 358 29.31 -21.21 -8.18
CA LEU A 358 28.44 -20.28 -7.48
C LEU A 358 29.27 -19.09 -7.00
N ASN A 359 28.75 -17.89 -7.16
CA ASN A 359 29.36 -16.66 -6.67
C ASN A 359 28.59 -16.14 -5.43
N VAL A 360 29.09 -15.09 -4.81
CA VAL A 360 28.49 -14.46 -3.62
C VAL A 360 27.02 -14.11 -3.89
N PHE A 361 26.74 -13.58 -5.07
CA PHE A 361 25.40 -13.11 -5.45
C PHE A 361 24.38 -14.27 -5.48
N THR A 362 24.76 -15.42 -6.07
CA THR A 362 23.90 -16.63 -6.16
C THR A 362 23.65 -17.19 -4.76
N TYR A 363 24.69 -17.29 -3.93
CA TYR A 363 24.54 -17.74 -2.53
C TYR A 363 23.63 -16.79 -1.75
N ASN A 364 23.80 -15.47 -1.90
CA ASN A 364 22.96 -14.47 -1.23
C ASN A 364 21.49 -14.61 -1.64
N SER A 365 21.22 -14.91 -2.91
CA SER A 365 19.84 -15.17 -3.41
C SER A 365 19.24 -16.40 -2.72
N LEU A 366 19.97 -17.50 -2.66
CA LEU A 366 19.52 -18.75 -2.01
C LEU A 366 19.31 -18.55 -0.52
N ILE A 367 20.28 -17.90 0.15
CA ILE A 367 20.20 -17.61 1.60
C ILE A 367 18.99 -16.71 1.90
N SER A 368 18.78 -15.68 1.07
CA SER A 368 17.60 -14.78 1.19
C SER A 368 16.29 -15.57 1.08
N GLY A 369 16.21 -16.48 0.10
CA GLY A 369 15.04 -17.33 -0.12
C GLY A 369 14.76 -18.27 1.04
N VAL A 370 15.79 -18.96 1.53
CA VAL A 370 15.71 -19.87 2.67
C VAL A 370 15.33 -19.10 3.95
N CYS A 371 15.91 -17.91 4.15
CA CYS A 371 15.59 -17.04 5.29
C CYS A 371 14.13 -16.57 5.26
N LYS A 372 13.60 -16.24 4.09
CA LYS A 372 12.19 -15.87 3.91
C LYS A 372 11.25 -17.05 4.19
N ALA A 373 11.69 -18.28 3.86
CA ALA A 373 10.94 -19.51 4.16
C ALA A 373 11.02 -19.91 5.64
N GLY A 374 11.89 -19.27 6.42
CA GLY A 374 12.05 -19.51 7.85
C GLY A 374 12.98 -20.67 8.22
N ASP A 375 13.65 -21.30 7.25
CA ASP A 375 14.54 -22.45 7.47
C ASP A 375 15.98 -21.97 7.74
N LEU A 376 16.24 -21.57 8.98
CA LEU A 376 17.53 -21.00 9.38
C LEU A 376 18.65 -22.03 9.42
N GLU A 377 18.35 -23.32 9.61
CA GLU A 377 19.37 -24.38 9.63
C GLU A 377 19.95 -24.58 8.21
N LYS A 378 19.10 -24.55 7.19
CA LYS A 378 19.55 -24.60 5.79
C LYS A 378 20.36 -23.35 5.42
N SER A 379 19.98 -22.17 5.93
CA SER A 379 20.74 -20.94 5.65
C SER A 379 22.16 -21.01 6.23
N LYS A 380 22.31 -21.57 7.44
CA LYS A 380 23.63 -21.82 8.05
C LYS A 380 24.45 -22.83 7.23
N ALA A 381 23.80 -23.90 6.77
CA ALA A 381 24.43 -24.91 5.93
C ALA A 381 24.95 -24.29 4.64
N LEU A 382 24.18 -23.39 4.01
CA LEU A 382 24.60 -22.67 2.81
C LEU A 382 25.80 -21.76 3.06
N ILE A 383 25.85 -21.07 4.20
CA ILE A 383 26.98 -20.21 4.59
C ILE A 383 28.24 -21.07 4.80
N ASN A 384 28.11 -22.21 5.48
CA ASN A 384 29.21 -23.16 5.69
C ASN A 384 29.71 -23.70 4.34
N GLU A 385 28.81 -24.07 3.43
CA GLU A 385 29.12 -24.49 2.06
C GLU A 385 29.88 -23.38 1.32
N MET A 386 29.38 -22.15 1.40
CA MET A 386 29.96 -20.95 0.79
C MET A 386 31.41 -20.77 1.25
N VAL A 387 31.66 -20.86 2.56
CA VAL A 387 33.00 -20.71 3.17
C VAL A 387 33.92 -21.87 2.75
N SER A 388 33.40 -23.11 2.72
CA SER A 388 34.18 -24.31 2.35
C SER A 388 34.67 -24.28 0.90
N ILE A 389 33.91 -23.63 0.00
CA ILE A 389 34.27 -23.49 -1.42
C ILE A 389 35.21 -22.28 -1.62
N GLY A 390 35.46 -21.49 -0.58
CA GLY A 390 36.35 -20.34 -0.61
C GLY A 390 35.66 -19.03 -1.02
N VAL A 391 34.34 -19.02 -1.09
CA VAL A 391 33.54 -17.81 -1.35
C VAL A 391 33.26 -17.14 0.00
N ARG A 392 33.79 -15.94 0.20
CA ARG A 392 33.63 -15.23 1.49
C ARG A 392 32.25 -14.59 1.59
N PRO A 393 31.54 -14.84 2.72
CA PRO A 393 30.28 -14.10 2.97
C PRO A 393 30.54 -12.61 3.05
N ASP A 394 29.60 -11.82 2.54
CA ASP A 394 29.66 -10.37 2.59
C ASP A 394 28.65 -9.82 3.63
N THR A 395 28.58 -8.51 3.74
CA THR A 395 27.67 -7.84 4.68
C THR A 395 26.21 -8.19 4.38
N GLN A 396 25.86 -8.37 3.11
CA GLN A 396 24.49 -8.73 2.70
C GLN A 396 24.11 -10.13 3.17
N THR A 397 25.05 -11.08 3.11
CA THR A 397 24.84 -12.45 3.59
C THR A 397 24.36 -12.44 5.05
N PHE A 398 25.10 -11.70 5.90
CA PHE A 398 24.77 -11.57 7.31
C PHE A 398 23.48 -10.78 7.53
N ASN A 399 23.22 -9.75 6.73
CA ASN A 399 22.00 -8.95 6.84
C ASN A 399 20.73 -9.79 6.62
N PHE A 400 20.74 -10.73 5.65
CA PHE A 400 19.61 -11.64 5.40
C PHE A 400 19.35 -12.54 6.63
N MET A 401 20.42 -13.05 7.24
CA MET A 401 20.32 -13.87 8.47
C MET A 401 19.78 -13.04 9.63
N ILE A 402 20.33 -11.85 9.83
CA ILE A 402 19.90 -10.93 10.90
C ILE A 402 18.42 -10.58 10.73
N GLU A 403 17.98 -10.24 9.49
CA GLU A 403 16.57 -9.95 9.19
C GLU A 403 15.68 -11.13 9.55
N SER A 404 16.08 -12.34 9.20
CA SER A 404 15.29 -13.55 9.47
C SER A 404 15.17 -13.83 10.97
N TYR A 405 16.27 -13.72 11.73
CA TYR A 405 16.25 -13.89 13.20
C TYR A 405 15.44 -12.77 13.87
N CYS A 406 15.48 -11.54 13.34
CA CYS A 406 14.63 -10.43 13.82
C CYS A 406 13.15 -10.74 13.64
N ARG A 407 12.76 -11.31 12.49
CA ARG A 407 11.37 -11.74 12.25
C ARG A 407 10.92 -12.80 13.23
N GLN A 408 11.81 -13.73 13.60
CA GLN A 408 11.52 -14.79 14.58
C GLN A 408 11.58 -14.29 16.03
N GLY A 409 12.12 -13.08 16.25
CA GLY A 409 12.26 -12.49 17.57
C GLY A 409 13.45 -13.02 18.38
N ASN A 410 14.39 -13.71 17.72
CA ASN A 410 15.56 -14.29 18.38
C ASN A 410 16.74 -13.31 18.36
N PHE A 411 16.67 -12.28 19.19
CA PHE A 411 17.66 -11.19 19.24
C PHE A 411 18.99 -11.63 19.88
N ALA A 412 19.02 -12.72 20.63
CA ALA A 412 20.27 -13.32 21.13
C ALA A 412 21.14 -13.78 19.96
N LYS A 413 20.52 -14.47 18.97
CA LYS A 413 21.21 -14.90 17.74
C LYS A 413 21.62 -13.71 16.86
N VAL A 414 20.82 -12.65 16.84
CA VAL A 414 21.18 -11.41 16.13
C VAL A 414 22.48 -10.83 16.69
N HIS A 415 22.62 -10.81 18.02
CA HIS A 415 23.84 -10.32 18.69
C HIS A 415 25.04 -11.20 18.33
N GLU A 416 24.87 -12.55 18.35
CA GLU A 416 25.91 -13.51 17.95
C GLU A 416 26.38 -13.23 16.50
N LEU A 417 25.44 -13.01 15.60
CA LEU A 417 25.74 -12.73 14.17
C LEU A 417 26.50 -11.41 14.00
N LEU A 418 26.16 -10.39 14.78
CA LEU A 418 26.86 -9.10 14.75
C LEU A 418 28.32 -9.27 15.20
N GLU A 419 28.57 -10.13 16.19
CA GLU A 419 29.92 -10.45 16.65
C GLU A 419 30.66 -11.29 15.59
N GLU A 420 29.96 -12.22 14.93
CA GLU A 420 30.52 -13.05 13.85
C GLU A 420 30.93 -12.21 12.64
N MET A 421 30.14 -11.17 12.30
CA MET A 421 30.50 -10.19 11.28
C MET A 421 31.86 -9.56 11.58
N LYS A 422 32.09 -9.19 12.84
CA LYS A 422 33.37 -8.59 13.30
C LYS A 422 34.53 -9.55 13.11
N LYS A 423 34.31 -10.85 13.38
CA LYS A 423 35.34 -11.92 13.21
C LYS A 423 35.75 -12.06 11.74
N HIS A 424 34.81 -11.82 10.82
CA HIS A 424 35.07 -11.84 9.38
C HIS A 424 35.58 -10.49 8.84
N ASN A 425 35.90 -9.54 9.72
CA ASN A 425 36.34 -8.16 9.38
C ASN A 425 35.31 -7.36 8.64
N LEU A 426 34.02 -7.71 8.80
CA LEU A 426 32.88 -7.01 8.22
C LEU A 426 32.31 -6.07 9.28
N LYS A 427 32.15 -4.80 8.91
CA LYS A 427 31.58 -3.78 9.82
C LYS A 427 30.07 -3.68 9.56
N PRO A 428 29.25 -3.74 10.64
CA PRO A 428 27.82 -3.46 10.46
C PRO A 428 27.63 -2.07 9.86
N THR A 429 26.73 -1.98 8.89
CA THR A 429 26.41 -0.75 8.17
C THR A 429 25.16 -0.09 8.77
N VAL A 430 24.83 1.10 8.33
CA VAL A 430 23.57 1.78 8.67
C VAL A 430 22.38 0.86 8.31
N TYR A 431 22.48 0.12 7.21
CA TYR A 431 21.44 -0.85 6.79
C TYR A 431 21.29 -1.98 7.82
N THR A 432 22.40 -2.53 8.31
CA THR A 432 22.41 -3.61 9.34
C THR A 432 21.66 -3.14 10.60
N TYR A 433 22.02 -1.95 11.09
CA TYR A 433 21.38 -1.35 12.27
C TYR A 433 19.90 -1.05 12.02
N ASN A 434 19.55 -0.59 10.81
CA ASN A 434 18.16 -0.32 10.41
C ASN A 434 17.31 -1.61 10.49
N VAL A 435 17.84 -2.74 10.00
CA VAL A 435 17.16 -4.05 10.05
C VAL A 435 16.90 -4.46 11.50
N VAL A 436 17.90 -4.34 12.36
CA VAL A 436 17.79 -4.72 13.80
C VAL A 436 16.78 -3.81 14.52
N ILE A 437 16.87 -2.50 14.32
CA ILE A 437 15.97 -1.51 14.94
C ILE A 437 14.54 -1.72 14.46
N SER A 438 14.36 -1.92 13.15
CA SER A 438 13.04 -2.19 12.56
C SER A 438 12.42 -3.47 13.16
N GLY A 439 13.21 -4.53 13.31
CA GLY A 439 12.75 -5.79 13.91
C GLY A 439 12.34 -5.63 15.37
N LEU A 440 13.14 -4.90 16.15
CA LEU A 440 12.83 -4.59 17.55
C LEU A 440 11.57 -3.75 17.69
N CYS A 441 11.39 -2.76 16.80
CA CYS A 441 10.21 -1.90 16.77
C CYS A 441 8.95 -2.70 16.45
N HIS A 442 9.02 -3.62 15.47
CA HIS A 442 7.89 -4.50 15.10
C HIS A 442 7.44 -5.38 16.27
N ARG A 443 8.39 -5.81 17.12
CA ARG A 443 8.10 -6.60 18.32
C ARG A 443 7.64 -5.74 19.50
N GLY A 444 7.78 -4.44 19.40
CA GLY A 444 7.42 -3.49 20.44
C GLY A 444 8.48 -3.30 21.53
N ASP A 445 9.68 -3.83 21.32
CA ASP A 445 10.81 -3.66 22.27
C ASP A 445 11.55 -2.35 21.97
N LEU A 446 10.90 -1.25 22.29
CA LEU A 446 11.41 0.11 22.01
C LEU A 446 12.65 0.46 22.84
N GLY A 447 12.79 -0.13 24.04
CA GLY A 447 13.94 0.08 24.91
C GLY A 447 15.22 -0.41 24.24
N ARG A 448 15.21 -1.66 23.76
CA ARG A 448 16.36 -2.24 23.03
C ARG A 448 16.60 -1.51 21.71
N ALA A 449 15.54 -1.12 21.00
CA ALA A 449 15.65 -0.38 19.73
C ALA A 449 16.41 0.94 19.95
N ASN A 450 16.09 1.68 21.00
CA ASN A 450 16.77 2.92 21.38
C ASN A 450 18.24 2.66 21.77
N ASN A 451 18.52 1.59 22.52
CA ASN A 451 19.88 1.22 22.91
C ASN A 451 20.75 0.92 21.68
N VAL A 452 20.22 0.16 20.72
CA VAL A 452 20.92 -0.17 19.47
C VAL A 452 21.16 1.11 18.63
N PHE A 453 20.21 2.03 18.64
CA PHE A 453 20.31 3.33 17.95
C PHE A 453 21.46 4.16 18.56
N GLU A 454 21.55 4.22 19.88
CA GLU A 454 22.63 4.95 20.59
C GLU A 454 23.99 4.28 20.35
N GLU A 455 24.03 2.94 20.31
CA GLU A 455 25.24 2.17 19.98
C GLU A 455 25.75 2.53 18.58
N MET A 456 24.84 2.63 17.60
CA MET A 456 25.16 3.02 16.22
C MET A 456 25.81 4.41 16.19
N ILE A 457 25.23 5.38 16.91
CA ILE A 457 25.74 6.75 17.00
C ILE A 457 27.14 6.75 17.66
N SER A 458 27.33 5.99 18.74
CA SER A 458 28.61 5.90 19.47
C SER A 458 29.73 5.35 18.58
N LYS A 459 29.39 4.56 17.55
CA LYS A 459 30.34 4.02 16.57
C LYS A 459 30.63 4.98 15.41
N GLY A 460 30.07 6.20 15.46
CA GLY A 460 30.27 7.24 14.46
C GLY A 460 29.47 7.12 13.18
N LEU A 461 28.48 6.21 13.15
CA LEU A 461 27.57 6.04 12.01
C LEU A 461 26.46 7.08 12.12
N LYS A 462 26.23 7.81 11.01
CA LYS A 462 25.18 8.84 10.97
C LYS A 462 23.83 8.22 10.60
N PRO A 463 22.81 8.38 11.46
CA PRO A 463 21.46 7.89 11.13
C PRO A 463 20.90 8.60 9.90
N ASN A 464 20.16 7.85 9.07
CA ASN A 464 19.49 8.38 7.90
C ASN A 464 17.98 8.57 8.17
N VAL A 465 17.26 9.15 7.21
CA VAL A 465 15.82 9.40 7.29
C VAL A 465 15.04 8.09 7.56
N ILE A 466 15.45 7.00 6.90
CA ILE A 466 14.78 5.68 7.00
C ILE A 466 14.82 5.18 8.45
N LEU A 467 15.97 5.32 9.10
CA LEU A 467 16.18 4.83 10.47
C LEU A 467 15.32 5.59 11.48
N TYR A 468 15.29 6.92 11.37
CA TYR A 468 14.43 7.76 12.20
C TYR A 468 12.95 7.45 11.97
N THR A 469 12.54 7.22 10.71
CA THR A 469 11.16 6.86 10.34
C THR A 469 10.76 5.52 10.96
N ASN A 470 11.65 4.53 10.94
CA ASN A 470 11.40 3.21 11.55
C ASN A 470 11.23 3.31 13.07
N LEU A 471 12.05 4.11 13.74
CA LEU A 471 11.91 4.38 15.18
C LEU A 471 10.57 5.06 15.49
N MET A 472 10.21 6.10 14.72
CA MET A 472 8.92 6.79 14.87
C MET A 472 7.76 5.82 14.68
N ARG A 473 7.84 4.97 13.65
CA ARG A 473 6.81 3.95 13.36
C ARG A 473 6.63 3.01 14.55
N GLY A 474 7.73 2.57 15.17
CA GLY A 474 7.68 1.72 16.35
C GLY A 474 6.97 2.37 17.52
N HIS A 475 7.28 3.63 17.81
CA HIS A 475 6.63 4.40 18.87
C HIS A 475 5.16 4.65 18.55
N ILE A 476 4.80 4.93 17.28
CA ILE A 476 3.43 5.13 16.81
C ILE A 476 2.60 3.85 17.03
N GLN A 477 3.16 2.67 16.73
CA GLN A 477 2.48 1.37 16.90
C GLN A 477 2.14 1.10 18.38
N LYS A 478 2.93 1.66 19.31
CA LYS A 478 2.69 1.56 20.75
C LYS A 478 1.93 2.78 21.30
N SER A 479 1.41 3.62 20.42
CA SER A 479 0.63 4.84 20.74
C SER A 479 1.43 5.86 21.57
N ARG A 480 2.76 5.85 21.44
CA ARG A 480 3.67 6.81 22.10
C ARG A 480 3.96 7.99 21.17
N PHE A 481 2.95 8.81 20.92
CA PHE A 481 3.04 9.89 19.92
C PHE A 481 3.98 11.03 20.34
N GLU A 482 4.10 11.28 21.64
CA GLU A 482 5.03 12.28 22.20
C GLU A 482 6.48 11.91 21.91
N GLU A 483 6.81 10.62 22.08
CA GLU A 483 8.16 10.09 21.79
C GLU A 483 8.43 10.12 20.28
N ALA A 484 7.44 9.80 19.46
CA ALA A 484 7.56 9.88 18.00
C ALA A 484 7.85 11.33 17.57
N ARG A 485 7.18 12.30 18.18
CA ARG A 485 7.39 13.73 17.95
C ARG A 485 8.83 14.14 18.36
N ARG A 486 9.31 13.68 19.52
CA ARG A 486 10.68 13.94 19.99
C ARG A 486 11.73 13.40 19.04
N ILE A 487 11.47 12.21 18.44
CA ILE A 487 12.36 11.61 17.44
C ILE A 487 12.42 12.51 16.20
N LEU A 488 11.30 13.06 15.75
CA LEU A 488 11.25 14.02 14.64
C LEU A 488 12.08 15.26 14.94
N ASP A 489 11.94 15.82 16.15
CA ASP A 489 12.69 17.01 16.60
C ASP A 489 14.21 16.69 16.65
N ARG A 490 14.58 15.53 17.22
CA ARG A 490 15.99 15.06 17.31
C ARG A 490 16.59 14.85 15.91
N MET A 491 15.79 14.34 14.98
CA MET A 491 16.18 14.18 13.57
C MET A 491 16.62 15.52 12.98
N MET A 492 15.82 16.55 13.20
CA MET A 492 16.08 17.92 12.73
C MET A 492 17.30 18.54 13.43
N GLU A 493 17.45 18.35 14.74
CA GLU A 493 18.61 18.83 15.53
C GLU A 493 19.92 18.23 14.99
N ASN A 494 19.89 17.00 14.50
CA ASN A 494 21.05 16.32 13.93
C ASN A 494 21.29 16.67 12.45
N GLY A 495 20.53 17.64 11.91
CA GLY A 495 20.70 18.11 10.54
C GLY A 495 20.12 17.17 9.46
N VAL A 496 19.33 16.18 9.86
CA VAL A 496 18.65 15.27 8.92
C VAL A 496 17.27 15.85 8.63
N ILE A 497 17.06 16.27 7.38
CA ILE A 497 15.81 16.92 6.97
C ILE A 497 14.72 15.83 6.79
N PRO A 498 13.57 15.95 7.48
CA PRO A 498 12.48 15.01 7.25
C PRO A 498 11.99 15.08 5.81
N ASP A 499 11.69 13.92 5.23
CA ASP A 499 11.10 13.85 3.90
C ASP A 499 9.57 13.70 4.01
N ILE A 500 8.91 13.70 2.87
CA ILE A 500 7.45 13.57 2.78
C ILE A 500 6.99 12.23 3.41
N PHE A 501 7.75 11.16 3.19
CA PHE A 501 7.44 9.82 3.72
C PHE A 501 7.46 9.81 5.26
N CYS A 502 8.45 10.45 5.85
CA CYS A 502 8.62 10.58 7.31
C CYS A 502 7.42 11.31 7.94
N CYS A 503 7.06 12.48 7.38
CA CYS A 503 5.91 13.27 7.83
C CYS A 503 4.59 12.52 7.65
N ASN A 504 4.42 11.84 6.52
CA ASN A 504 3.22 11.04 6.22
C ASN A 504 3.06 9.86 7.20
N THR A 505 4.16 9.24 7.62
CA THR A 505 4.14 8.16 8.61
C THR A 505 3.55 8.66 9.93
N LEU A 506 3.99 9.81 10.40
CA LEU A 506 3.48 10.43 11.63
C LEU A 506 2.02 10.86 11.48
N ILE A 507 1.68 11.52 10.36
CA ILE A 507 0.30 11.95 10.06
C ILE A 507 -0.64 10.75 10.04
N ASN A 508 -0.27 9.67 9.33
CA ASN A 508 -1.07 8.44 9.23
C ASN A 508 -1.29 7.81 10.61
N GLY A 509 -0.25 7.75 11.42
CA GLY A 509 -0.34 7.22 12.79
C GLY A 509 -1.27 8.04 13.68
N LEU A 510 -1.15 9.36 13.65
CA LEU A 510 -2.00 10.28 14.39
C LEU A 510 -3.46 10.20 13.94
N CYS A 511 -3.69 10.11 12.62
CA CYS A 511 -5.04 9.95 12.05
C CYS A 511 -5.68 8.64 12.54
N LYS A 512 -4.96 7.53 12.51
CA LYS A 512 -5.45 6.22 12.99
C LYS A 512 -5.80 6.24 14.49
N ALA A 513 -5.08 7.06 15.27
CA ALA A 513 -5.32 7.24 16.71
C ALA A 513 -6.39 8.29 17.01
N GLN A 514 -7.04 8.85 15.99
CA GLN A 514 -8.08 9.90 16.10
C GLN A 514 -7.54 11.23 16.63
N ARG A 515 -6.22 11.46 16.56
CA ARG A 515 -5.58 12.72 17.00
C ARG A 515 -5.40 13.66 15.79
N ILE A 516 -6.54 14.05 15.20
CA ILE A 516 -6.59 14.76 13.90
C ILE A 516 -5.96 16.16 13.99
N ASN A 517 -6.15 16.86 15.10
CA ASN A 517 -5.62 18.22 15.29
C ASN A 517 -4.07 18.23 15.27
N GLU A 518 -3.45 17.22 15.88
CA GLU A 518 -2.01 17.06 15.90
C GLU A 518 -1.49 16.68 14.50
N ALA A 519 -2.24 15.84 13.79
CA ALA A 519 -1.92 15.48 12.39
C ALA A 519 -1.96 16.74 11.50
N LYS A 520 -2.92 17.63 11.70
CA LYS A 520 -3.01 18.92 11.00
C LYS A 520 -1.81 19.82 11.31
N SER A 521 -1.39 19.85 12.56
CA SER A 521 -0.20 20.60 13.00
C SER A 521 1.05 20.14 12.24
N ILE A 522 1.23 18.82 12.09
CA ILE A 522 2.36 18.24 11.33
C ILE A 522 2.24 18.61 9.85
N LEU A 523 1.03 18.59 9.30
CA LEU A 523 0.78 19.00 7.89
C LEU A 523 1.19 20.47 7.69
N ASP A 524 0.81 21.37 8.60
CA ASP A 524 1.14 22.80 8.54
C ASP A 524 2.67 23.00 8.61
N GLU A 525 3.37 22.27 9.53
CA GLU A 525 4.83 22.29 9.64
C GLU A 525 5.51 21.81 8.36
N MET A 526 4.94 20.76 7.75
CA MET A 526 5.41 20.20 6.49
C MET A 526 5.36 21.24 5.36
N VAL A 527 4.23 21.94 5.24
CA VAL A 527 4.01 22.99 4.25
C VAL A 527 4.95 24.19 4.52
N ASP A 528 5.11 24.61 5.77
CA ASP A 528 5.98 25.74 6.18
C ASP A 528 7.45 25.46 5.82
N ARG A 529 7.86 24.20 5.81
CA ARG A 529 9.22 23.78 5.44
C ARG A 529 9.41 23.62 3.92
N GLY A 530 8.38 23.89 3.13
CA GLY A 530 8.43 23.78 1.68
C GLY A 530 8.25 22.37 1.14
N LEU A 531 7.89 21.41 1.99
CA LEU A 531 7.51 20.06 1.55
C LEU A 531 6.08 20.09 1.06
N LYS A 532 5.87 19.74 -0.20
CA LYS A 532 4.52 19.73 -0.79
C LYS A 532 3.78 18.47 -0.37
N PRO A 533 2.59 18.60 0.24
CA PRO A 533 1.78 17.41 0.54
C PRO A 533 1.48 16.63 -0.75
N ASN A 534 1.38 15.32 -0.63
CA ASN A 534 1.06 14.45 -1.77
C ASN A 534 -0.26 13.71 -1.51
N GLU A 535 -0.62 12.84 -2.44
CA GLU A 535 -1.85 12.05 -2.35
C GLU A 535 -1.91 11.16 -1.10
N HIS A 536 -0.77 10.68 -0.61
CA HIS A 536 -0.72 9.86 0.62
C HIS A 536 -1.01 10.68 1.87
N THR A 537 -0.57 11.95 1.89
CA THR A 537 -0.81 12.89 2.99
C THR A 537 -2.32 13.10 3.16
N TYR A 538 -2.99 13.50 2.09
CA TYR A 538 -4.43 13.75 2.12
C TYR A 538 -5.24 12.45 2.19
N GLY A 539 -4.72 11.35 1.66
CA GLY A 539 -5.34 10.03 1.74
C GLY A 539 -5.60 9.59 3.17
N SER A 540 -4.65 9.84 4.08
CA SER A 540 -4.78 9.55 5.51
C SER A 540 -5.94 10.34 6.15
N PHE A 541 -6.01 11.64 5.85
CA PHE A 541 -7.08 12.52 6.35
C PHE A 541 -8.45 12.13 5.78
N ILE A 542 -8.53 11.90 4.47
CA ILE A 542 -9.76 11.53 3.77
C ILE A 542 -10.31 10.22 4.35
N HIS A 543 -9.44 9.21 4.56
CA HIS A 543 -9.83 7.92 5.10
C HIS A 543 -10.45 8.05 6.50
N ILE A 544 -9.83 8.84 7.37
CA ILE A 544 -10.31 9.03 8.76
C ILE A 544 -11.62 9.83 8.78
N TYR A 545 -11.72 10.93 8.03
CA TYR A 545 -12.93 11.74 7.95
C TYR A 545 -14.10 10.96 7.35
N ALA A 546 -13.83 10.19 6.30
CA ALA A 546 -14.83 9.33 5.65
C ALA A 546 -15.33 8.26 6.64
N LYS A 547 -14.41 7.64 7.41
CA LYS A 547 -14.75 6.65 8.43
C LYS A 547 -15.59 7.24 9.56
N ALA A 548 -15.35 8.51 9.91
CA ALA A 548 -16.12 9.25 10.94
C ALA A 548 -17.45 9.79 10.42
N GLY A 549 -17.68 9.74 9.10
CA GLY A 549 -18.89 10.31 8.49
C GLY A 549 -18.86 11.83 8.31
N GLU A 550 -17.69 12.45 8.48
CA GLU A 550 -17.51 13.92 8.35
C GLU A 550 -17.29 14.31 6.87
N MET A 551 -18.35 14.29 6.08
CA MET A 551 -18.28 14.51 4.63
C MET A 551 -17.82 15.91 4.25
N GLU A 552 -18.14 16.94 5.03
CA GLU A 552 -17.68 18.33 4.83
C GLU A 552 -16.15 18.42 4.93
N ALA A 553 -15.55 17.70 5.88
CA ALA A 553 -14.10 17.63 6.05
C ALA A 553 -13.43 16.94 4.86
N VAL A 554 -14.07 15.88 4.34
CA VAL A 554 -13.61 15.16 3.14
C VAL A 554 -13.60 16.12 1.92
N GLU A 555 -14.67 16.89 1.74
CA GLU A 555 -14.78 17.88 0.66
C GLU A 555 -13.71 18.96 0.77
N ARG A 556 -13.42 19.42 2.00
CA ARG A 556 -12.33 20.39 2.24
C ARG A 556 -10.98 19.81 1.82
N CYS A 557 -10.71 18.55 2.17
CA CYS A 557 -9.47 17.86 1.75
C CYS A 557 -9.36 17.80 0.23
N PHE A 558 -10.45 17.45 -0.47
CA PHE A 558 -10.48 17.42 -1.94
C PHE A 558 -10.21 18.80 -2.54
N ARG A 559 -10.78 19.87 -1.96
CA ARG A 559 -10.55 21.25 -2.43
C ARG A 559 -9.09 21.67 -2.22
N GLU A 560 -8.50 21.34 -1.06
CA GLU A 560 -7.09 21.62 -0.76
C GLU A 560 -6.17 20.87 -1.72
N MET A 561 -6.48 19.63 -2.03
CA MET A 561 -5.76 18.83 -3.04
C MET A 561 -5.76 19.53 -4.40
N GLN A 562 -6.92 20.04 -4.83
CA GLN A 562 -7.04 20.79 -6.08
C GLN A 562 -6.18 22.06 -6.07
N SER A 563 -6.11 22.77 -4.94
CA SER A 563 -5.30 23.98 -4.81
C SER A 563 -3.78 23.69 -4.95
N TYR A 564 -3.34 22.49 -4.57
CA TYR A 564 -1.95 22.03 -4.74
C TYR A 564 -1.71 21.32 -6.08
N GLY A 565 -2.74 21.17 -6.91
CA GLY A 565 -2.64 20.47 -8.19
C GLY A 565 -2.55 18.93 -8.04
N ILE A 566 -2.98 18.39 -6.90
CA ILE A 566 -2.98 16.95 -6.62
C ILE A 566 -4.32 16.37 -7.06
N ALA A 567 -4.30 15.42 -8.00
CA ALA A 567 -5.51 14.71 -8.45
C ALA A 567 -5.85 13.57 -7.48
N PRO A 568 -7.13 13.47 -7.02
CA PRO A 568 -7.51 12.31 -6.20
C PRO A 568 -7.31 11.01 -6.98
N ASN A 569 -6.83 9.97 -6.31
CA ASN A 569 -6.54 8.68 -6.92
C ASN A 569 -7.66 7.67 -6.64
N ASN A 570 -7.55 6.49 -7.24
CA ASN A 570 -8.50 5.37 -7.07
C ASN A 570 -8.71 5.02 -5.59
N ALA A 571 -7.63 5.00 -4.80
CA ALA A 571 -7.67 4.62 -3.38
C ALA A 571 -8.54 5.59 -2.57
N MET A 572 -8.45 6.90 -2.84
CA MET A 572 -9.24 7.93 -2.15
C MET A 572 -10.72 7.81 -2.48
N TYR A 573 -11.05 7.67 -3.77
CA TYR A 573 -12.43 7.46 -4.21
C TYR A 573 -13.00 6.18 -3.65
N SER A 574 -12.23 5.09 -3.64
CA SER A 574 -12.64 3.79 -3.08
C SER A 574 -12.90 3.87 -1.58
N ALA A 575 -12.05 4.59 -0.83
CA ALA A 575 -12.23 4.81 0.60
C ALA A 575 -13.51 5.60 0.88
N LEU A 576 -13.78 6.64 0.11
CA LEU A 576 -14.98 7.46 0.23
C LEU A 576 -16.25 6.65 -0.09
N ILE A 577 -16.23 5.90 -1.19
CA ILE A 577 -17.34 5.02 -1.61
C ILE A 577 -17.62 3.98 -0.52
N ASN A 578 -16.57 3.33 0.00
CA ASN A 578 -16.69 2.31 1.06
C ASN A 578 -17.33 2.91 2.32
N SER A 579 -16.91 4.11 2.71
CA SER A 579 -17.44 4.80 3.90
C SER A 579 -18.91 5.18 3.73
N LEU A 580 -19.28 5.65 2.53
CA LEU A 580 -20.68 5.98 2.21
C LEU A 580 -21.57 4.73 2.29
N PHE A 581 -21.08 3.58 1.80
CA PHE A 581 -21.81 2.31 1.90
C PHE A 581 -21.98 1.85 3.37
N LYS A 582 -20.95 2.06 4.20
CA LYS A 582 -21.00 1.70 5.63
C LYS A 582 -22.03 2.53 6.39
N VAL A 583 -22.23 3.79 5.99
CA VAL A 583 -23.25 4.69 6.58
C VAL A 583 -24.64 4.38 5.99
N GLY A 584 -24.72 3.57 4.93
CA GLY A 584 -25.98 3.24 4.27
C GLY A 584 -26.40 4.22 3.18
N ASN A 585 -25.55 5.19 2.83
CA ASN A 585 -25.85 6.21 1.81
C ASN A 585 -25.46 5.73 0.40
N VAL A 586 -26.25 4.79 -0.11
CA VAL A 586 -26.00 4.14 -1.41
C VAL A 586 -26.04 5.14 -2.57
N THR A 587 -26.95 6.12 -2.53
CA THR A 587 -27.13 7.10 -3.62
C THR A 587 -25.88 7.97 -3.80
N GLU A 588 -25.31 8.48 -2.70
CA GLU A 588 -24.08 9.29 -2.75
C GLU A 588 -22.85 8.46 -3.14
N ALA A 589 -22.80 7.19 -2.72
CA ALA A 589 -21.74 6.27 -3.12
C ALA A 589 -21.71 6.10 -4.65
N LEU A 590 -22.87 5.91 -5.26
CA LEU A 590 -23.01 5.77 -6.71
C LEU A 590 -22.71 7.08 -7.45
N LEU A 591 -23.11 8.22 -6.88
CA LEU A 591 -22.78 9.56 -7.43
C LEU A 591 -21.27 9.81 -7.39
N THR A 592 -20.61 9.40 -6.33
CA THR A 592 -19.14 9.51 -6.17
C THR A 592 -18.44 8.65 -7.24
N TYR A 593 -18.93 7.44 -7.47
CA TYR A 593 -18.43 6.55 -8.52
C TYR A 593 -18.57 7.19 -9.92
N ARG A 594 -19.71 7.79 -10.20
CA ARG A 594 -19.94 8.51 -11.46
C ARG A 594 -18.98 9.69 -11.61
N CYS A 595 -18.83 10.49 -10.56
CA CYS A 595 -17.92 11.64 -10.52
C CYS A 595 -16.46 11.22 -10.79
N MET A 596 -16.04 10.10 -10.21
CA MET A 596 -14.72 9.50 -10.43
C MET A 596 -14.48 9.23 -11.93
N SER A 597 -15.48 8.61 -12.57
CA SER A 597 -15.41 8.26 -13.99
C SER A 597 -15.40 9.52 -14.87
N GLU A 598 -16.21 10.52 -14.54
CA GLU A 598 -16.30 11.81 -15.28
C GLU A 598 -15.00 12.60 -15.23
N LYS A 599 -14.26 12.49 -14.12
CA LYS A 599 -12.95 13.14 -13.95
C LYS A 599 -11.79 12.36 -14.59
N GLY A 600 -12.09 11.28 -15.29
CA GLY A 600 -11.09 10.49 -16.01
C GLY A 600 -10.29 9.53 -15.13
N VAL A 601 -10.67 9.36 -13.87
CA VAL A 601 -10.04 8.38 -12.98
C VAL A 601 -10.74 7.04 -13.22
N LEU A 602 -10.07 6.14 -13.94
CA LEU A 602 -10.65 4.83 -14.29
C LEU A 602 -10.73 3.93 -13.05
N PRO A 603 -11.94 3.39 -12.75
CA PRO A 603 -12.06 2.45 -11.63
C PRO A 603 -11.21 1.21 -11.86
N ASP A 604 -10.52 0.77 -10.82
CA ASP A 604 -9.73 -0.47 -10.82
C ASP A 604 -10.55 -1.61 -10.20
N ILE A 605 -9.96 -2.80 -10.15
CA ILE A 605 -10.62 -3.98 -9.57
C ILE A 605 -10.98 -3.75 -8.08
N LYS A 606 -10.19 -2.99 -7.34
CA LYS A 606 -10.47 -2.65 -5.94
C LYS A 606 -11.72 -1.78 -5.81
N THR A 607 -11.88 -0.79 -6.69
CA THR A 607 -13.06 0.09 -6.73
C THR A 607 -14.32 -0.74 -7.01
N TYR A 608 -14.25 -1.62 -8.01
CA TYR A 608 -15.36 -2.52 -8.35
C TYR A 608 -15.70 -3.47 -7.20
N THR A 609 -14.70 -4.01 -6.51
CA THR A 609 -14.89 -4.89 -5.33
C THR A 609 -15.62 -4.14 -4.21
N VAL A 610 -15.23 -2.89 -3.94
CA VAL A 610 -15.87 -2.03 -2.93
C VAL A 610 -17.32 -1.76 -3.33
N LEU A 611 -17.59 -1.44 -4.61
CA LEU A 611 -18.94 -1.19 -5.14
C LEU A 611 -19.82 -2.44 -5.02
N ILE A 612 -19.32 -3.58 -5.46
CA ILE A 612 -20.04 -4.87 -5.43
C ILE A 612 -20.35 -5.26 -3.99
N HIS A 613 -19.36 -5.21 -3.10
CA HIS A 613 -19.52 -5.53 -1.68
C HIS A 613 -20.52 -4.58 -1.01
N GLY A 614 -20.38 -3.27 -1.26
CA GLY A 614 -21.24 -2.25 -0.67
C GLY A 614 -22.69 -2.36 -1.11
N LEU A 615 -22.94 -2.59 -2.40
CA LEU A 615 -24.29 -2.81 -2.94
C LEU A 615 -24.91 -4.08 -2.35
N ALA A 616 -24.15 -5.15 -2.30
CA ALA A 616 -24.62 -6.44 -1.80
C ALA A 616 -24.95 -6.38 -0.29
N THR A 617 -24.12 -5.72 0.51
CA THR A 617 -24.34 -5.58 1.96
C THR A 617 -25.53 -4.65 2.29
N ASN A 618 -25.86 -3.73 1.37
CA ASN A 618 -27.00 -2.79 1.53
C ASN A 618 -28.28 -3.32 0.85
N GLY A 619 -28.32 -4.60 0.52
CA GLY A 619 -29.52 -5.26 0.00
C GLY A 619 -29.76 -5.12 -1.50
N ARG A 620 -28.87 -4.42 -2.22
CA ARG A 620 -28.99 -4.23 -3.69
C ARG A 620 -28.17 -5.28 -4.43
N ILE A 621 -28.51 -6.55 -4.20
CA ILE A 621 -27.76 -7.72 -4.70
C ILE A 621 -27.81 -7.80 -6.23
N ASN A 622 -28.94 -7.46 -6.84
CA ASN A 622 -29.11 -7.51 -8.30
C ASN A 622 -28.18 -6.52 -8.98
N ASP A 623 -28.01 -5.31 -8.41
CA ASP A 623 -27.10 -4.30 -8.92
C ASP A 623 -25.63 -4.74 -8.76
N ALA A 624 -25.31 -5.40 -7.64
CA ALA A 624 -23.98 -5.96 -7.39
C ALA A 624 -23.64 -7.05 -8.41
N LEU A 625 -24.59 -7.94 -8.70
CA LEU A 625 -24.43 -9.01 -9.71
C LEU A 625 -24.33 -8.44 -11.12
N HIS A 626 -25.05 -7.36 -11.41
CA HIS A 626 -24.99 -6.67 -12.70
C HIS A 626 -23.60 -6.06 -12.91
N LEU A 627 -23.05 -5.38 -11.89
CA LEU A 627 -21.69 -4.85 -11.93
C LEU A 627 -20.65 -5.97 -12.07
N PHE A 628 -20.85 -7.07 -11.38
CA PHE A 628 -19.98 -8.24 -11.46
C PHE A 628 -19.96 -8.83 -12.88
N SER A 629 -21.11 -8.91 -13.54
CA SER A 629 -21.19 -9.39 -14.95
C SER A 629 -20.53 -8.38 -15.90
N GLN A 630 -20.66 -7.07 -15.65
CA GLN A 630 -19.99 -6.02 -16.43
C GLN A 630 -18.47 -6.11 -16.40
N LEU A 631 -17.89 -6.66 -15.33
CA LEU A 631 -16.43 -6.86 -15.22
C LEU A 631 -15.91 -7.76 -16.36
N ASP A 632 -16.63 -8.84 -16.64
CA ASP A 632 -16.30 -9.75 -17.75
C ASP A 632 -16.38 -9.03 -19.11
N GLU A 633 -17.39 -8.18 -19.30
CA GLU A 633 -17.61 -7.40 -20.55
C GLU A 633 -16.49 -6.35 -20.75
N LYS A 634 -16.00 -5.78 -19.66
CA LYS A 634 -14.92 -4.77 -19.68
C LYS A 634 -13.52 -5.37 -19.72
N GLY A 635 -13.42 -6.70 -19.72
CA GLY A 635 -12.13 -7.39 -19.74
C GLY A 635 -11.37 -7.32 -18.42
N ILE A 636 -12.02 -6.93 -17.34
CA ILE A 636 -11.42 -6.88 -15.99
C ILE A 636 -11.68 -8.23 -15.32
N VAL A 637 -10.61 -8.97 -15.02
CA VAL A 637 -10.72 -10.27 -14.38
C VAL A 637 -11.00 -10.06 -12.88
N PRO A 638 -12.17 -10.52 -12.36
CA PRO A 638 -12.42 -10.44 -10.91
C PRO A 638 -11.35 -11.21 -10.15
N ASP A 639 -10.91 -10.67 -9.03
CA ASP A 639 -9.88 -11.29 -8.19
C ASP A 639 -10.53 -12.16 -7.09
N VAL A 640 -9.69 -12.79 -6.29
CA VAL A 640 -10.10 -13.64 -5.16
C VAL A 640 -10.99 -12.85 -4.19
N TYR A 641 -10.66 -11.58 -3.95
CA TYR A 641 -11.39 -10.71 -3.01
C TYR A 641 -12.81 -10.42 -3.47
N THR A 642 -13.01 -10.18 -4.78
CA THR A 642 -14.33 -9.92 -5.36
C THR A 642 -15.24 -11.15 -5.18
N TYR A 643 -14.74 -12.33 -5.55
CA TYR A 643 -15.47 -13.59 -5.40
C TYR A 643 -15.77 -13.89 -3.93
N THR A 644 -14.78 -13.73 -3.05
CA THR A 644 -14.92 -14.00 -1.61
C THR A 644 -15.95 -13.05 -0.98
N SER A 645 -15.95 -11.78 -1.38
CA SER A 645 -16.93 -10.77 -0.90
C SER A 645 -18.36 -11.17 -1.28
N LEU A 646 -18.59 -11.58 -2.53
CA LEU A 646 -19.91 -12.02 -2.99
C LEU A 646 -20.33 -13.32 -2.30
N ILE A 647 -19.42 -14.29 -2.15
CA ILE A 647 -19.67 -15.55 -1.44
C ILE A 647 -20.08 -15.26 0.01
N SER A 648 -19.37 -14.34 0.66
CA SER A 648 -19.68 -13.93 2.04
C SER A 648 -21.08 -13.34 2.17
N VAL A 649 -21.49 -12.49 1.22
CA VAL A 649 -22.81 -11.87 1.23
C VAL A 649 -23.91 -12.92 1.00
N PHE A 650 -23.77 -13.82 0.02
CA PHE A 650 -24.71 -14.90 -0.24
C PHE A 650 -24.81 -15.82 0.98
N SER A 651 -23.69 -16.11 1.62
CA SER A 651 -23.62 -16.90 2.86
C SER A 651 -24.44 -16.26 3.98
N LYS A 652 -24.30 -14.95 4.20
CA LYS A 652 -25.03 -14.20 5.23
C LYS A 652 -26.54 -14.17 4.97
N LEU A 653 -26.93 -14.19 3.69
CA LEU A 653 -28.35 -14.23 3.29
C LEU A 653 -28.97 -15.64 3.34
N GLY A 654 -28.15 -16.65 3.60
CA GLY A 654 -28.59 -18.04 3.64
C GLY A 654 -28.70 -18.72 2.26
N ASP A 655 -28.27 -18.05 1.19
CA ASP A 655 -28.31 -18.60 -0.18
C ASP A 655 -27.03 -19.39 -0.46
N MET A 656 -27.00 -20.63 0.02
CA MET A 656 -25.85 -21.53 -0.19
C MET A 656 -25.67 -21.96 -1.63
N GLU A 657 -26.74 -22.05 -2.39
CA GLU A 657 -26.70 -22.42 -3.81
C GLU A 657 -25.97 -21.33 -4.62
N GLY A 658 -26.30 -20.08 -4.37
CA GLY A 658 -25.63 -18.93 -4.98
C GLY A 658 -24.15 -18.87 -4.62
N ALA A 659 -23.82 -19.12 -3.35
CA ALA A 659 -22.43 -19.13 -2.86
C ALA A 659 -21.60 -20.25 -3.52
N LEU A 660 -22.18 -21.45 -3.63
CA LEU A 660 -21.52 -22.60 -4.28
C LEU A 660 -21.31 -22.37 -5.78
N ASN A 661 -22.30 -21.75 -6.45
CA ASN A 661 -22.21 -21.43 -7.88
C ASN A 661 -21.07 -20.43 -8.13
N LEU A 662 -20.92 -19.43 -7.29
CA LEU A 662 -19.84 -18.45 -7.36
C LEU A 662 -18.47 -19.11 -7.09
N TYR A 663 -18.41 -20.01 -6.14
CA TYR A 663 -17.19 -20.78 -5.81
C TYR A 663 -16.76 -21.63 -7.02
N ASN A 664 -17.71 -22.34 -7.63
CA ASN A 664 -17.46 -23.18 -8.82
C ASN A 664 -17.01 -22.33 -10.01
N LYS A 665 -17.66 -21.17 -10.23
CA LYS A 665 -17.32 -20.22 -11.31
C LYS A 665 -15.88 -19.69 -11.11
N MET A 666 -15.51 -19.38 -9.86
CA MET A 666 -14.16 -18.95 -9.48
C MET A 666 -13.12 -20.01 -9.87
N CYS A 667 -13.39 -21.27 -9.54
CA CYS A 667 -12.50 -22.41 -9.84
C CYS A 667 -12.42 -22.67 -11.36
N GLN A 668 -13.53 -22.56 -12.08
CA GLN A 668 -13.60 -22.73 -13.54
C GLN A 668 -12.77 -21.67 -14.28
N LYS A 669 -12.70 -20.47 -13.76
CA LYS A 669 -11.92 -19.37 -14.33
C LYS A 669 -10.43 -19.45 -13.99
N GLY A 670 -10.01 -20.47 -13.24
CA GLY A 670 -8.62 -20.67 -12.84
C GLY A 670 -8.16 -19.77 -11.71
N ILE A 671 -9.09 -19.11 -11.03
CA ILE A 671 -8.77 -18.27 -9.87
C ILE A 671 -8.72 -19.19 -8.64
N ALA A 672 -7.52 -19.39 -8.08
CA ALA A 672 -7.32 -20.30 -6.95
C ALA A 672 -7.93 -19.73 -5.67
N PRO A 673 -8.86 -20.44 -5.00
CA PRO A 673 -9.36 -19.98 -3.71
C PRO A 673 -8.24 -19.89 -2.68
N ASN A 674 -8.28 -18.88 -1.84
CA ASN A 674 -7.33 -18.72 -0.73
C ASN A 674 -7.97 -19.23 0.57
N ILE A 675 -7.21 -19.18 1.65
CA ILE A 675 -7.66 -19.66 2.97
C ILE A 675 -8.92 -18.91 3.45
N VAL A 676 -9.05 -17.63 3.11
CA VAL A 676 -10.22 -16.80 3.47
C VAL A 676 -11.48 -17.30 2.74
N THR A 677 -11.35 -17.63 1.45
CA THR A 677 -12.44 -18.20 0.64
C THR A 677 -12.94 -19.51 1.25
N TYR A 678 -12.02 -20.42 1.55
CA TYR A 678 -12.35 -21.71 2.18
C TYR A 678 -13.01 -21.51 3.54
N ASN A 679 -12.48 -20.61 4.37
CA ASN A 679 -13.04 -20.32 5.70
C ASN A 679 -14.46 -19.76 5.59
N THR A 680 -14.72 -18.87 4.62
CA THR A 680 -16.05 -18.30 4.36
C THR A 680 -17.03 -19.40 3.94
N MET A 681 -16.62 -20.31 3.06
CA MET A 681 -17.44 -21.43 2.61
C MET A 681 -17.73 -22.43 3.75
N ILE A 682 -16.72 -22.74 4.54
CA ILE A 682 -16.85 -23.65 5.70
C ILE A 682 -17.84 -23.05 6.72
N ASP A 683 -17.69 -21.77 7.05
CA ASP A 683 -18.60 -21.06 7.97
C ASP A 683 -20.05 -21.09 7.47
N ALA A 684 -20.24 -20.81 6.17
CA ALA A 684 -21.56 -20.82 5.53
C ALA A 684 -22.20 -22.21 5.58
N LEU A 685 -21.45 -23.24 5.24
CA LEU A 685 -21.94 -24.63 5.25
C LEU A 685 -22.26 -25.09 6.67
N CYS A 686 -21.46 -24.71 7.64
CA CYS A 686 -21.69 -25.04 9.05
C CYS A 686 -22.96 -24.34 9.58
N LYS A 687 -23.24 -23.10 9.17
CA LYS A 687 -24.45 -22.36 9.54
C LYS A 687 -25.73 -23.01 9.00
N VAL A 688 -25.66 -23.60 7.80
CA VAL A 688 -26.80 -24.32 7.18
C VAL A 688 -26.93 -25.75 7.74
N GLY A 689 -25.91 -26.25 8.42
CA GLY A 689 -25.88 -27.57 9.01
C GLY A 689 -25.30 -28.68 8.11
N ASP A 690 -24.77 -28.31 6.94
CA ASP A 690 -24.13 -29.27 6.02
C ASP A 690 -22.67 -29.50 6.43
N THR A 691 -22.49 -30.18 7.52
CA THR A 691 -21.16 -30.47 8.08
C THR A 691 -20.34 -31.41 7.18
N LYS A 692 -20.99 -32.23 6.37
CA LYS A 692 -20.33 -33.15 5.43
C LYS A 692 -19.55 -32.38 4.36
N LYS A 693 -20.23 -31.42 3.68
CA LYS A 693 -19.59 -30.56 2.67
C LYS A 693 -18.54 -29.64 3.30
N ALA A 694 -18.81 -29.15 4.52
CA ALA A 694 -17.85 -28.35 5.28
C ALA A 694 -16.55 -29.14 5.52
N ARG A 695 -16.67 -30.43 5.86
CA ARG A 695 -15.51 -31.30 6.06
C ARG A 695 -14.75 -31.56 4.74
N GLU A 696 -15.47 -31.72 3.63
CA GLU A 696 -14.89 -31.88 2.30
C GLU A 696 -14.08 -30.65 1.92
N MET A 697 -14.63 -29.45 2.13
CA MET A 697 -13.94 -28.16 1.90
C MET A 697 -12.71 -28.04 2.79
N PHE A 698 -12.80 -28.42 4.06
CA PHE A 698 -11.68 -28.38 5.01
C PHE A 698 -10.54 -29.30 4.54
N ASN A 699 -10.85 -30.51 4.06
CA ASN A 699 -9.85 -31.45 3.55
C ASN A 699 -9.21 -30.93 2.27
N GLU A 700 -9.99 -30.25 1.42
CA GLU A 700 -9.53 -29.65 0.16
C GLU A 700 -8.43 -28.60 0.40
N ILE A 701 -8.46 -27.88 1.54
CA ILE A 701 -7.42 -26.89 1.90
C ILE A 701 -6.03 -27.56 1.84
N SER A 702 -5.89 -28.72 2.50
CA SER A 702 -4.63 -29.47 2.54
C SER A 702 -4.26 -30.06 1.16
N GLN A 703 -5.25 -30.54 0.40
CA GLN A 703 -5.04 -31.11 -0.94
C GLN A 703 -4.51 -30.04 -1.93
N LYS A 704 -4.90 -28.78 -1.75
CA LYS A 704 -4.45 -27.66 -2.59
C LYS A 704 -3.13 -27.04 -2.11
N GLY A 705 -2.49 -27.64 -1.12
CA GLY A 705 -1.20 -27.20 -0.61
C GLY A 705 -1.28 -26.01 0.37
N LEU A 706 -2.48 -25.67 0.81
CA LEU A 706 -2.69 -24.63 1.83
C LEU A 706 -2.71 -25.28 3.21
N ALA A 707 -2.24 -24.57 4.23
CA ALA A 707 -2.27 -25.02 5.61
C ALA A 707 -3.50 -24.45 6.32
N PRO A 708 -4.38 -25.29 6.87
CA PRO A 708 -5.48 -24.76 7.68
C PRO A 708 -4.94 -23.97 8.86
N ASN A 709 -5.52 -22.80 9.11
CA ASN A 709 -5.13 -21.93 10.20
C ASN A 709 -6.08 -22.10 11.40
N THR A 710 -5.84 -21.38 12.49
CA THR A 710 -6.68 -21.39 13.71
C THR A 710 -8.16 -21.17 13.35
N LYS A 711 -8.43 -20.23 12.47
CA LYS A 711 -9.79 -19.87 12.05
C LYS A 711 -10.49 -21.03 11.31
N SER A 712 -9.75 -21.75 10.43
CA SER A 712 -10.26 -22.92 9.70
C SER A 712 -10.73 -24.01 10.66
N TYR A 713 -9.88 -24.36 11.63
CA TYR A 713 -10.19 -25.35 12.65
C TYR A 713 -11.35 -24.89 13.55
N SER A 714 -11.33 -23.66 14.00
CA SER A 714 -12.34 -23.08 14.90
C SER A 714 -13.74 -23.13 14.27
N MET A 715 -13.85 -22.76 13.01
CA MET A 715 -15.14 -22.75 12.28
C MET A 715 -15.73 -24.15 12.13
N ILE A 716 -14.93 -25.14 11.73
CA ILE A 716 -15.43 -26.49 11.54
C ILE A 716 -15.72 -27.17 12.88
N ILE A 717 -14.92 -26.89 13.91
CA ILE A 717 -15.19 -27.36 15.30
C ILE A 717 -16.52 -26.78 15.78
N ASP A 718 -16.75 -25.49 15.60
CA ASP A 718 -18.03 -24.83 15.98
C ASP A 718 -19.22 -25.44 15.22
N GLY A 719 -19.04 -25.71 13.92
CA GLY A 719 -20.06 -26.37 13.10
C GLY A 719 -20.43 -27.74 13.62
N TYR A 720 -19.44 -28.57 13.96
CA TYR A 720 -19.67 -29.91 14.53
C TYR A 720 -20.34 -29.83 15.91
N CYS A 721 -19.93 -28.86 16.75
CA CYS A 721 -20.54 -28.65 18.08
C CYS A 721 -22.00 -28.25 17.96
N LYS A 722 -22.34 -27.39 17.01
CA LYS A 722 -23.73 -26.95 16.77
C LYS A 722 -24.62 -28.06 16.23
N SER A 723 -24.04 -29.02 15.50
CA SER A 723 -24.73 -30.16 14.89
C SER A 723 -24.75 -31.42 15.79
N GLY A 724 -24.16 -31.35 16.98
CA GLY A 724 -24.16 -32.45 17.94
C GLY A 724 -23.06 -33.50 17.74
N TYR A 725 -22.09 -33.25 16.84
CA TYR A 725 -21.01 -34.20 16.55
C TYR A 725 -19.76 -33.93 17.41
N LEU A 726 -19.91 -33.97 18.74
CA LEU A 726 -18.86 -33.64 19.70
C LEU A 726 -17.59 -34.48 19.56
N THR A 727 -17.71 -35.79 19.28
CA THR A 727 -16.57 -36.68 19.13
C THR A 727 -15.67 -36.22 17.99
N GLN A 728 -16.26 -35.83 16.87
CA GLN A 728 -15.54 -35.31 15.71
C GLN A 728 -14.90 -33.97 15.97
N ALA A 729 -15.58 -33.11 16.74
CA ALA A 729 -15.04 -31.81 17.17
C ALA A 729 -13.78 -31.99 18.04
N PHE A 730 -13.77 -32.94 18.97
CA PHE A 730 -12.63 -33.26 19.83
C PHE A 730 -11.47 -33.86 19.02
N LEU A 731 -11.77 -34.72 18.03
CA LEU A 731 -10.75 -35.29 17.14
C LEU A 731 -10.05 -34.18 16.33
N LEU A 732 -10.83 -33.17 15.89
CA LEU A 732 -10.26 -32.03 15.18
C LEU A 732 -9.41 -31.15 16.10
N LEU A 733 -9.81 -30.99 17.36
CA LEU A 733 -9.02 -30.26 18.36
C LEU A 733 -7.66 -30.95 18.58
N ASP A 734 -7.65 -32.27 18.72
CA ASP A 734 -6.42 -33.07 18.85
C ASP A 734 -5.54 -32.92 17.62
N LYS A 735 -6.13 -32.99 16.41
CA LYS A 735 -5.44 -32.81 15.12
C LYS A 735 -4.82 -31.40 15.03
N MET A 736 -5.56 -30.38 15.50
CA MET A 736 -5.10 -28.98 15.58
C MET A 736 -3.83 -28.89 16.44
N HIS A 737 -3.87 -29.50 17.63
CA HIS A 737 -2.75 -29.52 18.57
C HIS A 737 -1.53 -30.30 18.02
N THR A 738 -1.76 -31.45 17.37
CA THR A 738 -0.66 -32.26 16.78
C THR A 738 0.03 -31.55 15.62
N LYS A 739 -0.71 -30.67 14.91
CA LYS A 739 -0.16 -29.87 13.82
C LYS A 739 0.47 -28.55 14.29
N GLY A 740 0.47 -28.29 15.60
CA GLY A 740 1.07 -27.10 16.19
C GLY A 740 0.27 -25.83 15.95
N VAL A 741 -0.99 -25.92 15.53
CA VAL A 741 -1.86 -24.76 15.34
C VAL A 741 -2.43 -24.36 16.70
N PRO A 742 -2.23 -23.12 17.18
CA PRO A 742 -2.70 -22.72 18.51
C PRO A 742 -4.22 -22.58 18.53
N SER A 743 -4.86 -23.14 19.57
CA SER A 743 -6.30 -22.97 19.82
C SER A 743 -6.55 -21.56 20.38
N ASP A 744 -7.60 -20.91 19.92
CA ASP A 744 -7.98 -19.58 20.40
C ASP A 744 -9.17 -19.67 21.36
N SER A 745 -9.54 -18.55 21.94
CA SER A 745 -10.68 -18.40 22.85
C SER A 745 -12.00 -18.86 22.19
N PHE A 746 -12.17 -18.59 20.90
CA PHE A 746 -13.38 -18.99 20.15
C PHE A 746 -13.51 -20.50 20.05
N THR A 747 -12.41 -21.22 19.77
CA THR A 747 -12.40 -22.70 19.67
C THR A 747 -12.87 -23.33 20.98
N TYR A 748 -12.30 -22.89 22.09
CA TYR A 748 -12.65 -23.40 23.42
C TYR A 748 -14.10 -23.06 23.81
N SER A 749 -14.55 -21.84 23.50
CA SER A 749 -15.93 -21.41 23.77
C SER A 749 -16.94 -22.22 22.96
N ALA A 750 -16.63 -22.52 21.70
CA ALA A 750 -17.47 -23.38 20.84
C ALA A 750 -17.60 -24.79 21.41
N LEU A 751 -16.50 -25.38 21.90
CA LEU A 751 -16.48 -26.70 22.53
C LEU A 751 -17.27 -26.72 23.83
N ILE A 752 -17.10 -25.69 24.68
CA ILE A 752 -17.83 -25.54 25.93
C ILE A 752 -19.34 -25.47 25.65
N ASN A 753 -19.74 -24.64 24.67
CA ASN A 753 -21.15 -24.48 24.28
C ASN A 753 -21.73 -25.81 23.75
N GLY A 754 -20.98 -26.52 22.92
CA GLY A 754 -21.36 -27.83 22.40
C GLY A 754 -21.54 -28.88 23.49
N CYS A 755 -20.60 -28.95 24.44
CA CYS A 755 -20.65 -29.83 25.57
C CYS A 755 -21.87 -29.50 26.47
N CYS A 756 -22.14 -28.25 26.69
CA CYS A 756 -23.31 -27.79 27.50
C CYS A 756 -24.63 -28.18 26.82
N LYS A 757 -24.73 -28.07 25.49
CA LYS A 757 -25.95 -28.46 24.75
C LYS A 757 -26.25 -29.95 24.82
N GLU A 758 -25.18 -30.77 24.77
CA GLU A 758 -25.32 -32.23 24.85
C GLU A 758 -25.37 -32.78 26.28
N GLY A 759 -25.29 -31.88 27.29
CA GLY A 759 -25.33 -32.25 28.68
C GLY A 759 -24.03 -32.81 29.27
N GLU A 760 -22.92 -32.75 28.52
CA GLU A 760 -21.57 -33.24 28.87
C GLU A 760 -20.82 -32.21 29.74
N MET A 761 -21.39 -31.84 30.90
CA MET A 761 -20.84 -30.75 31.74
C MET A 761 -19.43 -31.05 32.28
N ASP A 762 -19.10 -32.30 32.55
CA ASP A 762 -17.77 -32.68 33.07
C ASP A 762 -16.70 -32.31 32.04
N LYS A 763 -16.98 -32.58 30.75
CA LYS A 763 -16.09 -32.22 29.63
C LYS A 763 -16.01 -30.70 29.45
N ALA A 764 -17.17 -29.99 29.59
CA ALA A 764 -17.23 -28.53 29.50
C ALA A 764 -16.37 -27.88 30.59
N VAL A 765 -16.47 -28.37 31.84
CA VAL A 765 -15.67 -27.86 32.97
C VAL A 765 -14.17 -28.15 32.77
N SER A 766 -13.85 -29.35 32.28
CA SER A 766 -12.45 -29.73 31.97
C SER A 766 -11.81 -28.79 30.90
N ILE A 767 -12.54 -28.53 29.82
CA ILE A 767 -12.09 -27.61 28.74
C ILE A 767 -11.97 -26.18 29.30
N PHE A 768 -12.92 -25.76 30.09
CA PHE A 768 -12.90 -24.43 30.73
C PHE A 768 -11.68 -24.28 31.65
N SER A 769 -11.32 -25.30 32.41
CA SER A 769 -10.14 -25.32 33.27
C SER A 769 -8.86 -25.20 32.45
N GLU A 770 -8.77 -25.94 31.34
CA GLU A 770 -7.65 -25.86 30.39
C GLU A 770 -7.53 -24.44 29.81
N MET A 771 -8.66 -23.87 29.40
CA MET A 771 -8.76 -22.51 28.87
C MET A 771 -8.27 -21.47 29.89
N MET A 772 -8.68 -21.64 31.17
CA MET A 772 -8.24 -20.78 32.27
C MET A 772 -6.74 -20.86 32.50
N HIS A 773 -6.16 -22.06 32.47
CA HIS A 773 -4.71 -22.27 32.62
C HIS A 773 -3.91 -21.62 31.51
N LYS A 774 -4.45 -21.57 30.28
CA LYS A 774 -3.81 -20.95 29.13
C LYS A 774 -4.03 -19.43 29.06
N GLY A 775 -4.82 -18.86 29.99
CA GLY A 775 -5.12 -17.44 30.01
C GLY A 775 -6.01 -16.97 28.86
N LEU A 776 -6.76 -17.88 28.25
CA LEU A 776 -7.63 -17.62 27.10
C LEU A 776 -9.09 -17.39 27.50
N ALA A 777 -9.41 -17.48 28.81
CA ALA A 777 -10.78 -17.30 29.29
C ALA A 777 -11.32 -15.91 28.90
N SER A 778 -12.52 -15.91 28.34
CA SER A 778 -13.17 -14.71 27.83
C SER A 778 -14.58 -14.64 28.41
N ILE A 779 -15.19 -13.48 28.30
CA ILE A 779 -16.57 -13.26 28.70
C ILE A 779 -17.52 -14.26 27.99
N PHE A 780 -17.22 -14.64 26.75
CA PHE A 780 -18.02 -15.60 25.97
C PHE A 780 -17.97 -17.00 26.59
N SER A 781 -16.79 -17.46 27.03
CA SER A 781 -16.62 -18.79 27.63
C SER A 781 -17.35 -18.87 29.00
N PHE A 782 -17.26 -17.83 29.79
CA PHE A 782 -18.01 -17.74 31.05
C PHE A 782 -19.51 -17.76 30.78
N ASN A 783 -20.00 -16.98 29.82
CA ASN A 783 -21.44 -16.92 29.47
C ASN A 783 -21.95 -18.26 28.97
N SER A 784 -21.16 -18.98 28.15
CA SER A 784 -21.52 -20.32 27.65
C SER A 784 -21.66 -21.31 28.77
N LEU A 785 -20.72 -21.31 29.73
CA LEU A 785 -20.76 -22.22 30.90
C LEU A 785 -21.89 -21.86 31.85
N ILE A 786 -22.13 -20.58 32.11
CA ILE A 786 -23.26 -20.08 32.93
C ILE A 786 -24.58 -20.53 32.31
N ASP A 787 -24.76 -20.34 30.99
CA ASP A 787 -25.94 -20.78 30.23
C ASP A 787 -26.14 -22.30 30.34
N GLY A 788 -25.07 -23.08 30.18
CA GLY A 788 -25.13 -24.55 30.34
C GLY A 788 -25.54 -24.99 31.72
N LEU A 789 -24.97 -24.39 32.75
CA LEU A 789 -25.33 -24.69 34.17
C LEU A 789 -26.78 -24.31 34.47
N CYS A 790 -27.24 -23.20 33.94
CA CYS A 790 -28.63 -22.75 34.08
C CYS A 790 -29.59 -23.74 33.41
N LYS A 791 -29.29 -24.22 32.24
CA LYS A 791 -30.12 -25.21 31.49
C LYS A 791 -30.18 -26.56 32.18
N LEU A 792 -29.14 -26.90 32.99
CA LEU A 792 -29.14 -28.15 33.80
C LEU A 792 -29.72 -27.96 35.21
N GLY A 793 -30.30 -26.83 35.50
CA GLY A 793 -30.93 -26.56 36.80
C GLY A 793 -29.92 -26.37 37.94
N LYS A 794 -28.75 -25.79 37.65
CA LYS A 794 -27.70 -25.53 38.67
C LYS A 794 -27.39 -24.01 38.79
N PRO A 795 -28.36 -23.17 39.13
CA PRO A 795 -28.15 -21.72 39.15
C PRO A 795 -27.12 -21.25 40.18
N ASN A 796 -26.99 -21.98 41.30
CA ASN A 796 -26.03 -21.63 42.37
C ASN A 796 -24.57 -21.75 41.86
N GLU A 797 -24.28 -22.77 41.02
CA GLU A 797 -22.97 -22.93 40.41
C GLU A 797 -22.73 -21.84 39.37
N ALA A 798 -23.77 -21.44 38.62
CA ALA A 798 -23.73 -20.33 37.68
C ALA A 798 -23.40 -19.01 38.36
N LYS A 799 -24.03 -18.73 39.55
CA LYS A 799 -23.74 -17.53 40.35
C LYS A 799 -22.30 -17.53 40.86
N ARG A 800 -21.75 -18.68 41.27
CA ARG A 800 -20.34 -18.81 41.68
C ARG A 800 -19.40 -18.46 40.52
N LEU A 801 -19.75 -18.83 39.28
CA LEU A 801 -18.95 -18.45 38.09
C LEU A 801 -18.99 -16.95 37.86
N LEU A 802 -20.12 -16.29 38.19
CA LEU A 802 -20.21 -14.85 38.11
C LEU A 802 -19.19 -14.19 39.08
N ASP A 803 -19.10 -14.72 40.32
CA ASP A 803 -18.12 -14.26 41.31
C ASP A 803 -16.69 -14.47 40.83
N VAL A 804 -16.38 -15.69 40.27
CA VAL A 804 -15.05 -16.00 39.69
C VAL A 804 -14.72 -15.05 38.57
N MET A 805 -15.68 -14.70 37.73
CA MET A 805 -15.52 -13.77 36.61
C MET A 805 -15.06 -12.39 37.12
N VAL A 806 -15.69 -11.90 38.16
CA VAL A 806 -15.35 -10.62 38.82
C VAL A 806 -13.96 -10.71 39.45
N ASP A 807 -13.64 -11.82 40.15
CA ASP A 807 -12.32 -12.06 40.78
C ASP A 807 -11.18 -12.07 39.74
N LYS A 808 -11.46 -12.54 38.55
CA LYS A 808 -10.49 -12.55 37.44
C LYS A 808 -10.44 -11.24 36.63
N SER A 809 -11.15 -10.20 37.10
CA SER A 809 -11.20 -8.88 36.45
C SER A 809 -11.86 -8.93 35.05
N ILE A 810 -12.70 -9.92 34.83
CA ILE A 810 -13.52 -10.01 33.62
C ILE A 810 -14.90 -9.46 33.96
N ALA A 811 -15.22 -8.24 33.56
CA ALA A 811 -16.47 -7.58 33.91
C ALA A 811 -17.68 -8.30 33.27
N PRO A 812 -18.66 -8.73 34.02
CA PRO A 812 -19.91 -9.27 33.45
C PRO A 812 -20.57 -8.22 32.55
N ASN A 813 -21.20 -8.67 31.47
CA ASN A 813 -21.90 -7.78 30.54
C ASN A 813 -23.44 -8.02 30.60
N HIS A 814 -24.17 -7.30 29.77
CA HIS A 814 -25.62 -7.42 29.66
C HIS A 814 -26.06 -8.85 29.29
N VAL A 815 -25.25 -9.60 28.52
CA VAL A 815 -25.54 -11.00 28.14
C VAL A 815 -25.47 -11.90 29.38
N THR A 816 -24.46 -11.72 30.22
CA THR A 816 -24.27 -12.52 31.47
C THR A 816 -25.51 -12.42 32.36
N TYR A 817 -25.96 -11.19 32.62
CA TYR A 817 -27.17 -10.95 33.44
C TYR A 817 -28.45 -11.45 32.74
N SER A 818 -28.55 -11.26 31.40
CA SER A 818 -29.73 -11.73 30.65
C SER A 818 -29.90 -13.25 30.73
N ILE A 819 -28.81 -14.03 30.70
CA ILE A 819 -28.83 -15.50 30.82
C ILE A 819 -29.40 -15.89 32.18
N LEU A 820 -28.91 -15.25 33.26
CA LEU A 820 -29.36 -15.55 34.63
C LEU A 820 -30.81 -15.12 34.82
N ILE A 821 -31.20 -13.94 34.33
CA ILE A 821 -32.58 -13.43 34.40
C ILE A 821 -33.51 -14.38 33.63
N ASP A 822 -33.14 -14.82 32.43
CA ASP A 822 -33.94 -15.75 31.63
C ASP A 822 -34.19 -17.07 32.37
N HIS A 823 -33.14 -17.60 33.01
CA HIS A 823 -33.25 -18.83 33.78
C HIS A 823 -34.26 -18.68 34.93
N HIS A 824 -34.10 -17.64 35.77
CA HIS A 824 -35.00 -17.41 36.93
C HIS A 824 -36.46 -17.14 36.47
N CYS A 825 -36.65 -16.46 35.35
CA CYS A 825 -37.96 -16.23 34.73
C CYS A 825 -38.59 -17.57 34.30
N LYS A 826 -37.83 -18.49 33.74
CA LYS A 826 -38.30 -19.82 33.30
C LYS A 826 -38.66 -20.73 34.48
N GLU A 827 -37.93 -20.60 35.59
CA GLU A 827 -38.20 -21.34 36.81
C GLU A 827 -39.37 -20.75 37.65
N GLY A 828 -39.78 -19.53 37.32
CA GLY A 828 -40.86 -18.84 38.02
C GLY A 828 -40.38 -18.02 39.21
N GLU A 829 -39.06 -17.85 39.39
CA GLU A 829 -38.44 -17.13 40.51
C GLU A 829 -38.28 -15.64 40.15
N MET A 830 -39.41 -14.94 39.97
CA MET A 830 -39.40 -13.56 39.47
C MET A 830 -38.72 -12.58 40.42
N GLU A 831 -38.75 -12.79 41.74
CA GLU A 831 -38.08 -11.91 42.72
C GLU A 831 -36.56 -11.89 42.48
N GLU A 832 -35.97 -13.06 42.21
CA GLU A 832 -34.52 -13.16 41.87
C GLU A 832 -34.21 -12.52 40.53
N ALA A 833 -35.09 -12.72 39.55
CA ALA A 833 -34.96 -12.09 38.23
C ALA A 833 -35.00 -10.56 38.31
N GLU A 834 -35.94 -10.02 39.14
CA GLU A 834 -36.07 -8.59 39.43
C GLU A 834 -34.81 -8.02 40.11
N ASN A 835 -34.27 -8.77 41.10
CA ASN A 835 -33.04 -8.37 41.82
C ASN A 835 -31.85 -8.27 40.85
N LEU A 836 -31.68 -9.25 39.96
CA LEU A 836 -30.62 -9.27 38.95
C LEU A 836 -30.79 -8.14 37.92
N PHE A 837 -32.04 -7.85 37.56
CA PHE A 837 -32.37 -6.73 36.66
C PHE A 837 -32.00 -5.38 37.29
N LEU A 838 -32.32 -5.18 38.58
CA LEU A 838 -31.95 -3.97 39.34
C LEU A 838 -30.41 -3.85 39.45
N GLU A 839 -29.73 -4.97 39.72
CA GLU A 839 -28.27 -5.01 39.82
C GLU A 839 -27.62 -4.63 38.46
N MET A 840 -28.18 -5.15 37.38
CA MET A 840 -27.76 -4.84 36.01
C MET A 840 -27.86 -3.32 35.74
N GLN A 841 -28.96 -2.69 36.16
CA GLN A 841 -29.17 -1.25 36.03
C GLN A 841 -28.21 -0.45 36.92
N ARG A 842 -27.91 -0.90 38.14
CA ARG A 842 -26.93 -0.26 39.05
C ARG A 842 -25.52 -0.26 38.46
N LEU A 843 -25.21 -1.30 37.68
CA LEU A 843 -23.92 -1.42 37.02
C LEU A 843 -23.89 -0.67 35.66
N ASN A 844 -24.98 0.07 35.36
CA ASN A 844 -25.11 0.82 34.08
C ASN A 844 -24.97 -0.08 32.82
N LEU A 845 -25.50 -1.29 32.92
CA LEU A 845 -25.58 -2.22 31.81
C LEU A 845 -26.95 -2.15 31.16
N UNK A 846 -27.26 -1.86 30.05
CA UNK A 846 -28.28 -1.72 29.60
C UNK A 846 -28.91 -2.83 29.34
N PRO A 847 -29.95 -2.90 29.74
CA PRO A 847 -30.73 -4.08 29.38
C PRO A 847 -31.10 -4.11 27.90
N SER A 848 -30.96 -5.26 27.32
CA SER A 848 -31.25 -5.48 25.88
C SER A 848 -32.71 -5.90 25.68
N VAL A 849 -33.18 -5.93 24.44
CA VAL A 849 -34.49 -6.46 24.03
C VAL A 849 -34.68 -7.87 24.59
N VAL A 850 -33.63 -8.72 24.57
CA VAL A 850 -33.66 -10.10 25.09
C VAL A 850 -33.97 -10.13 26.58
N THR A 851 -33.37 -9.20 27.37
CA THR A 851 -33.62 -9.10 28.82
C THR A 851 -35.09 -8.77 29.08
N TYR A 852 -35.62 -7.81 28.34
CA TYR A 852 -37.05 -7.42 28.48
C TYR A 852 -37.97 -8.55 28.02
N ASN A 853 -37.65 -9.27 26.95
CA ASN A 853 -38.38 -10.45 26.48
C ASN A 853 -38.52 -11.50 27.59
N SER A 854 -37.41 -11.84 28.22
CA SER A 854 -37.39 -12.85 29.29
C SER A 854 -38.26 -12.44 30.48
N LEU A 855 -38.16 -11.19 30.94
CA LEU A 855 -38.94 -10.66 32.05
C LEU A 855 -40.42 -10.57 31.70
N LEU A 856 -40.79 -10.05 30.54
CA LEU A 856 -42.17 -9.92 30.06
C LEU A 856 -42.82 -11.30 29.93
N HIS A 857 -42.09 -12.27 29.40
CA HIS A 857 -42.59 -13.65 29.28
C HIS A 857 -42.78 -14.27 30.67
N GLY A 858 -41.85 -14.03 31.60
CA GLY A 858 -41.94 -14.51 32.98
C GLY A 858 -43.18 -13.94 33.69
N TYR A 859 -43.39 -12.63 33.61
CA TYR A 859 -44.57 -11.96 34.16
C TYR A 859 -45.86 -12.49 33.53
N ASN A 860 -45.89 -12.70 32.23
CA ASN A 860 -47.07 -13.21 31.52
C ASN A 860 -47.44 -14.63 31.99
N ARG A 861 -46.42 -15.51 32.14
CA ARG A 861 -46.64 -16.89 32.65
C ARG A 861 -47.22 -16.94 34.04
N LEU A 862 -46.85 -16.00 34.92
CA LEU A 862 -47.33 -15.92 36.30
C LEU A 862 -48.57 -15.04 36.45
N GLU A 863 -49.15 -14.56 35.34
CA GLU A 863 -50.36 -13.70 35.29
C GLU A 863 -50.16 -12.36 36.03
N ARG A 864 -48.91 -11.92 36.26
CA ARG A 864 -48.55 -10.62 36.88
C ARG A 864 -48.58 -9.50 35.80
N ARG A 865 -49.81 -9.25 35.28
CA ARG A 865 -49.99 -8.36 34.12
C ARG A 865 -49.69 -6.88 34.41
N ALA A 866 -50.00 -6.42 35.63
CA ALA A 866 -49.75 -5.03 36.02
C ALA A 866 -48.23 -4.68 35.91
N GLU A 867 -47.39 -5.58 36.43
CA GLU A 867 -45.91 -5.41 36.38
C GLU A 867 -45.41 -5.57 34.95
N MET A 868 -46.04 -6.49 34.19
CA MET A 868 -45.66 -6.70 32.75
C MET A 868 -45.90 -5.41 31.93
N PHE A 869 -47.06 -4.78 32.11
CA PHE A 869 -47.41 -3.54 31.39
C PHE A 869 -46.54 -2.37 31.85
N ALA A 870 -46.23 -2.29 33.15
CA ALA A 870 -45.33 -1.28 33.71
C ALA A 870 -43.92 -1.42 33.10
N LEU A 871 -43.44 -2.66 32.97
CA LEU A 871 -42.10 -2.94 32.36
C LEU A 871 -42.09 -2.61 30.86
N PHE A 872 -43.19 -2.88 30.15
CA PHE A 872 -43.33 -2.54 28.74
C PHE A 872 -43.26 -1.02 28.52
N GLU A 873 -43.96 -0.24 29.39
CA GLU A 873 -43.88 1.23 29.32
C GLU A 873 -42.48 1.74 29.69
N ALA A 874 -41.84 1.12 30.70
CA ALA A 874 -40.46 1.48 31.10
C ALA A 874 -39.46 1.20 29.98
N MET A 875 -39.67 0.15 29.18
CA MET A 875 -38.82 -0.18 28.03
C MET A 875 -38.79 0.97 27.04
N ALA A 876 -39.95 1.52 26.70
CA ALA A 876 -40.07 2.66 25.78
C ALA A 876 -39.39 3.91 26.34
N THR A 877 -39.53 4.19 27.66
CA THR A 877 -38.89 5.34 28.30
C THR A 877 -37.36 5.20 28.34
N ASN A 878 -36.84 3.96 28.37
CA ASN A 878 -35.39 3.66 28.35
C ASN A 878 -34.81 3.63 26.93
N GLY A 879 -35.61 3.93 25.90
CA GLY A 879 -35.17 4.00 24.53
C GLY A 879 -34.91 2.66 23.84
N VAL A 880 -35.43 1.57 24.42
CA VAL A 880 -35.30 0.21 23.86
C VAL A 880 -36.57 -0.07 23.05
N GLU A 881 -36.43 -0.26 21.74
CA GLU A 881 -37.59 -0.56 20.88
C GLU A 881 -38.02 -2.00 21.01
N PRO A 882 -39.35 -2.26 21.26
CA PRO A 882 -39.88 -3.63 21.31
C PRO A 882 -39.74 -4.34 19.96
N ASP A 883 -39.43 -5.64 19.99
CA ASP A 883 -39.42 -6.50 18.83
C ASP A 883 -40.76 -7.21 18.63
N GLU A 884 -40.87 -8.01 17.57
CA GLU A 884 -42.08 -8.77 17.23
C GLU A 884 -42.56 -9.66 18.41
N ILE A 885 -41.62 -10.26 19.13
CA ILE A 885 -41.92 -11.17 20.28
C ILE A 885 -42.58 -10.41 21.40
N ILE A 886 -42.02 -9.23 21.76
CA ILE A 886 -42.57 -8.36 22.81
C ILE A 886 -43.96 -7.88 22.43
N TYR A 887 -44.12 -7.39 21.18
CA TYR A 887 -45.44 -6.97 20.70
C TYR A 887 -46.44 -8.14 20.73
N GLY A 888 -45.99 -9.36 20.39
CA GLY A 888 -46.81 -10.59 20.46
C GLY A 888 -47.27 -10.88 21.87
N ILE A 889 -46.36 -10.86 22.85
CA ILE A 889 -46.67 -11.14 24.29
C ILE A 889 -47.68 -10.10 24.82
N VAL A 890 -47.42 -8.82 24.58
CA VAL A 890 -48.24 -7.71 25.04
C VAL A 890 -49.62 -7.72 24.36
N ALA A 891 -49.64 -8.03 23.03
CA ALA A 891 -50.90 -8.18 22.28
C ALA A 891 -51.79 -9.30 22.88
N GLU A 892 -51.19 -10.48 23.13
CA GLU A 892 -51.91 -11.61 23.77
C GLU A 892 -52.49 -11.21 25.14
N ALA A 893 -51.69 -10.52 25.94
CA ALA A 893 -52.14 -10.08 27.29
C ALA A 893 -53.28 -9.07 27.19
N TYR A 894 -53.22 -8.11 26.27
CA TYR A 894 -54.32 -7.15 26.06
C TYR A 894 -55.58 -7.83 25.52
N VAL A 895 -55.42 -8.84 24.64
CA VAL A 895 -56.54 -9.64 24.14
C VAL A 895 -57.25 -10.40 25.28
N GLU A 896 -56.47 -11.02 26.17
CA GLU A 896 -56.98 -11.76 27.31
C GLU A 896 -57.67 -10.84 28.34
N GLU A 897 -57.22 -9.61 28.54
CA GLU A 897 -57.86 -8.59 29.36
C GLU A 897 -59.10 -7.99 28.70
N ASN A 898 -59.29 -8.19 27.39
CA ASN A 898 -60.33 -7.60 26.57
C ASN A 898 -60.36 -6.05 26.69
N ASN A 899 -59.17 -5.45 26.70
CA ASN A 899 -58.99 -4.00 26.82
C ASN A 899 -58.87 -3.38 25.41
N LEU A 900 -60.01 -2.98 24.84
CA LEU A 900 -60.08 -2.47 23.47
C LEU A 900 -59.24 -1.19 23.25
N ILE A 901 -59.19 -0.29 24.22
CA ILE A 901 -58.42 0.97 24.10
C ILE A 901 -56.94 0.65 23.96
N ARG A 902 -56.41 -0.23 24.85
CA ARG A 902 -54.97 -0.65 24.79
C ARG A 902 -54.66 -1.43 23.54
N MET A 903 -55.63 -2.30 23.08
CA MET A 903 -55.44 -3.02 21.80
C MET A 903 -55.36 -2.07 20.62
N LEU A 904 -56.18 -1.02 20.56
CA LEU A 904 -56.15 0.00 19.53
C LEU A 904 -54.86 0.81 19.53
N LYS A 905 -54.39 1.22 20.71
CA LYS A 905 -53.13 1.96 20.90
C LYS A 905 -51.93 1.13 20.44
N LEU A 906 -51.89 -0.16 20.81
CA LEU A 906 -50.80 -1.06 20.44
C LEU A 906 -50.81 -1.33 18.92
N LEU A 907 -52.00 -1.51 18.34
CA LEU A 907 -52.15 -1.69 16.88
C LEU A 907 -51.68 -0.45 16.14
N ASP A 908 -52.00 0.74 16.65
CA ASP A 908 -51.55 2.01 16.08
C ASP A 908 -50.02 2.12 16.15
N GLU A 909 -49.42 1.80 17.26
CA GLU A 909 -47.96 1.82 17.43
C GLU A 909 -47.25 0.86 16.47
N ILE A 910 -47.73 -0.37 16.32
CA ILE A 910 -47.16 -1.38 15.45
C ILE A 910 -47.24 -0.92 13.99
N LEU A 911 -48.39 -0.39 13.54
CA LEU A 911 -48.63 0.02 12.17
C LEU A 911 -47.88 1.32 11.82
N VAL A 912 -47.72 2.26 12.75
CA VAL A 912 -46.98 3.53 12.53
C VAL A 912 -45.48 3.28 12.33
N LYS A 913 -44.93 2.33 13.07
CA LYS A 913 -43.48 2.03 13.00
C LYS A 913 -43.06 1.33 11.68
N ASP A 914 -44.04 0.96 10.85
CA ASP A 914 -43.84 0.30 9.54
C ASP A 914 -42.75 -0.79 9.63
N VAL A 915 -42.74 -1.51 10.75
CA VAL A 915 -41.75 -2.54 10.96
C VAL A 915 -42.18 -3.75 10.12
N ALA A 916 -41.29 -4.29 9.34
CA ALA A 916 -41.56 -5.45 8.49
C ALA A 916 -41.67 -6.74 9.31
N PHE A 917 -42.56 -6.74 10.27
CA PHE A 917 -42.89 -7.95 11.04
C PHE A 917 -43.71 -8.93 10.18
N ASN A 918 -43.53 -10.20 10.42
CA ASN A 918 -44.52 -11.18 10.03
C ASN A 918 -45.85 -10.74 10.64
N LYS A 919 -46.88 -10.72 9.88
CA LYS A 919 -48.20 -10.08 10.18
C LYS A 919 -48.91 -10.49 11.48
N SER A 920 -48.28 -11.23 12.41
CA SER A 920 -48.90 -11.93 13.51
C SER A 920 -49.49 -11.02 14.64
N PRO A 921 -48.73 -10.09 15.27
CA PRO A 921 -49.31 -9.29 16.37
C PRO A 921 -50.41 -8.32 15.89
N SER A 922 -50.17 -7.63 14.76
CA SER A 922 -51.17 -6.69 14.21
C SER A 922 -52.41 -7.41 13.74
N PHE A 923 -52.23 -8.58 13.09
CA PHE A 923 -53.34 -9.43 12.64
C PHE A 923 -54.18 -9.93 13.83
N LEU A 924 -53.53 -10.40 14.92
CA LEU A 924 -54.21 -10.87 16.15
C LEU A 924 -55.05 -9.76 16.76
N LEU A 925 -54.49 -8.57 16.93
CA LEU A 925 -55.18 -7.43 17.48
C LEU A 925 -56.39 -7.01 16.62
N LEU A 926 -56.14 -6.88 15.30
CA LEU A 926 -57.21 -6.48 14.36
C LEU A 926 -58.35 -7.51 14.31
N ASP A 927 -58.00 -8.80 14.25
CA ASP A 927 -58.98 -9.90 14.21
C ASP A 927 -59.84 -9.93 15.48
N THR A 928 -59.17 -9.73 16.65
CA THR A 928 -59.88 -9.71 17.95
C THR A 928 -60.77 -8.50 18.06
N ILE A 929 -60.30 -7.31 17.67
CA ILE A 929 -61.12 -6.09 17.71
C ILE A 929 -62.37 -6.25 16.82
N CYS A 930 -62.20 -6.80 15.63
CA CYS A 930 -63.29 -7.01 14.65
C CYS A 930 -64.27 -8.13 15.08
N LYS A 931 -63.80 -9.08 15.91
CA LYS A 931 -64.63 -10.22 16.40
C LYS A 931 -65.27 -10.00 17.78
N THR A 932 -64.92 -8.92 18.48
CA THR A 932 -65.52 -8.69 19.84
C THR A 932 -67.03 -8.64 19.79
N LYS A 933 -67.69 -9.20 20.84
CA LYS A 933 -69.16 -9.21 20.96
C LYS A 933 -69.69 -7.78 21.12
N ASN A 934 -68.93 -6.87 21.67
CA ASN A 934 -69.28 -5.46 21.91
C ASN A 934 -68.83 -4.53 20.81
N PHE A 935 -68.90 -4.96 19.53
CA PHE A 935 -68.44 -4.20 18.35
C PHE A 935 -69.16 -2.83 18.19
N LEU A 936 -70.35 -2.68 18.76
CA LEU A 936 -71.11 -1.43 18.81
C LEU A 936 -70.46 -0.37 19.69
N GLU A 937 -69.56 -0.80 20.61
CA GLU A 937 -68.84 0.09 21.51
C GLU A 937 -67.61 0.73 20.83
N VAL A 938 -67.06 0.15 19.72
CA VAL A 938 -65.89 0.65 19.06
C VAL A 938 -66.02 2.11 18.62
N PRO A 939 -67.15 2.54 17.96
CA PRO A 939 -67.31 3.98 17.69
C PRO A 939 -67.31 4.87 18.93
N LYS A 940 -67.91 4.43 20.02
CA LYS A 940 -67.96 5.16 21.31
C LYS A 940 -66.56 5.26 21.93
N LEU A 941 -65.74 4.18 21.85
CA LEU A 941 -64.37 4.14 22.33
C LEU A 941 -63.48 5.09 21.53
N LEU A 942 -63.67 5.17 20.21
CA LEU A 942 -62.97 6.11 19.35
C LEU A 942 -63.35 7.57 19.72
N GLU A 943 -64.60 7.81 20.06
CA GLU A 943 -65.06 9.11 20.57
C GLU A 943 -64.39 9.46 21.89
N GLU A 944 -64.31 8.52 22.85
CA GLU A 944 -63.60 8.68 24.12
C GLU A 944 -62.10 8.97 23.92
N MET A 945 -61.50 8.27 22.98
CA MET A 945 -60.07 8.49 22.62
C MET A 945 -59.83 9.92 22.05
N ALA A 946 -60.76 10.37 21.20
CA ALA A 946 -60.72 11.73 20.61
C ALA A 946 -60.87 12.81 21.70
N GLU A 947 -61.79 12.60 22.67
CA GLU A 947 -62.00 13.50 23.80
C GLU A 947 -60.74 13.58 24.71
N GLN A 948 -59.99 12.48 24.83
CA GLN A 948 -58.74 12.42 25.59
C GLN A 948 -57.54 12.97 24.80
N GLY A 949 -57.78 13.44 23.57
CA GLY A 949 -56.74 13.98 22.69
C GLY A 949 -55.87 12.93 22.04
N LEU A 950 -56.26 11.68 22.06
CA LEU A 950 -55.58 10.56 21.42
C LEU A 950 -56.03 10.46 19.97
N LYS A 951 -55.11 10.30 19.06
CA LYS A 951 -55.40 10.24 17.61
C LYS A 951 -54.75 9.00 16.99
N LEU A 952 -55.54 8.24 16.26
CA LEU A 952 -55.01 7.10 15.48
C LEU A 952 -54.44 7.56 14.14
N ASN A 953 -53.41 6.89 13.71
CA ASN A 953 -52.78 7.11 12.41
C ASN A 953 -53.78 6.73 11.29
N PRO A 954 -53.83 7.44 10.15
CA PRO A 954 -54.69 7.09 9.00
C PRO A 954 -54.56 5.64 8.53
N ILE A 955 -53.37 5.03 8.62
CA ILE A 955 -53.13 3.62 8.26
C ILE A 955 -53.92 2.69 9.19
N THR A 956 -53.90 2.98 10.48
CA THR A 956 -54.61 2.21 11.52
C THR A 956 -56.14 2.35 11.29
N CYS A 957 -56.64 3.57 11.03
CA CYS A 957 -58.03 3.84 10.70
C CYS A 957 -58.47 3.04 9.47
N HIS A 958 -57.64 3.06 8.42
CA HIS A 958 -57.94 2.30 7.19
C HIS A 958 -57.97 0.80 7.45
N LYS A 959 -57.06 0.22 8.18
CA LYS A 959 -57.02 -1.22 8.53
C LYS A 959 -58.27 -1.63 9.37
N LEU A 960 -58.70 -0.79 10.31
CA LEU A 960 -59.90 -1.00 11.09
C LEU A 960 -61.18 -1.04 10.21
N ILE A 961 -61.31 -0.05 9.30
CA ILE A 961 -62.44 0.05 8.39
C ILE A 961 -62.48 -1.19 7.48
N CYS A 962 -61.40 -1.57 6.86
CA CYS A 962 -61.27 -2.76 6.02
C CYS A 962 -61.59 -4.05 6.79
N GLY A 963 -61.09 -4.16 8.02
CA GLY A 963 -61.35 -5.31 8.91
C GLY A 963 -62.82 -5.50 9.23
N PHE A 964 -63.49 -4.43 9.65
CA PHE A 964 -64.94 -4.47 9.94
C PHE A 964 -65.77 -4.70 8.69
N HIS A 965 -65.43 -4.06 7.56
CA HIS A 965 -66.11 -4.21 6.30
C HIS A 965 -66.05 -5.67 5.82
N ASN A 966 -64.93 -6.32 5.92
CA ASN A 966 -64.71 -7.69 5.42
C ASN A 966 -65.25 -8.78 6.36
N LYS A 967 -65.32 -8.54 7.68
CA LYS A 967 -65.58 -9.59 8.67
C LYS A 967 -66.97 -9.54 9.33
N ARG A 968 -67.67 -8.40 9.39
CA ARG A 968 -68.88 -8.30 10.18
C ARG A 968 -70.07 -7.59 9.51
N SER A 969 -69.98 -6.32 9.23
CA SER A 969 -71.03 -5.61 8.53
C SER A 969 -70.58 -4.28 7.97
N PRO A 970 -71.03 -3.96 6.76
CA PRO A 970 -70.74 -2.65 6.15
C PRO A 970 -71.29 -1.49 6.96
N GLU A 971 -72.43 -1.67 7.66
CA GLU A 971 -73.07 -0.60 8.46
C GLU A 971 -72.19 -0.11 9.61
N ILE A 972 -71.43 -1.01 10.27
CA ILE A 972 -70.53 -0.64 11.36
C ILE A 972 -69.26 0.05 10.79
N ALA A 973 -68.78 -0.45 9.67
CA ALA A 973 -67.67 0.20 8.95
C ALA A 973 -68.06 1.63 8.56
N GLU A 974 -69.29 1.88 8.07
CA GLU A 974 -69.79 3.22 7.72
C GLU A 974 -69.84 4.14 8.93
N ARG A 975 -70.32 3.64 10.11
CA ARG A 975 -70.36 4.39 11.37
C ARG A 975 -68.96 4.77 11.85
N ILE A 976 -68.02 3.84 11.76
CA ILE A 976 -66.63 4.12 12.10
C ILE A 976 -66.03 5.20 11.17
N VAL A 977 -66.32 5.12 9.86
CA VAL A 977 -65.89 6.13 8.88
C VAL A 977 -66.49 7.52 9.26
N GLU A 978 -67.74 7.59 9.56
CA GLU A 978 -68.43 8.86 9.96
C GLU A 978 -67.78 9.46 11.22
N SER A 979 -67.49 8.63 12.22
CA SER A 979 -66.82 9.07 13.47
C SER A 979 -65.41 9.58 13.19
N LEU A 980 -64.61 8.85 12.38
CA LEU A 980 -63.26 9.21 12.07
C LEU A 980 -63.16 10.49 11.26
N ILE A 981 -64.14 10.72 10.35
CA ILE A 981 -64.22 11.96 9.57
C ILE A 981 -64.59 13.10 10.50
N GLN A 982 -65.55 12.91 11.41
CA GLN A 982 -65.98 13.91 12.38
C GLN A 982 -64.85 14.34 13.29
N PHE A 983 -63.92 13.42 13.65
CA PHE A 983 -62.74 13.69 14.49
C PHE A 983 -61.58 14.31 13.69
N GLY A 984 -61.69 14.38 12.36
CA GLY A 984 -60.67 14.87 11.47
C GLY A 984 -59.46 13.93 11.34
N TRP A 985 -59.60 12.65 11.66
CA TRP A 985 -58.54 11.65 11.57
C TRP A 985 -58.37 11.14 10.13
N VAL A 986 -59.40 11.24 9.30
CA VAL A 986 -59.47 10.83 7.90
C VAL A 986 -60.07 11.97 7.08
N PRO A 987 -59.52 12.32 5.91
CA PRO A 987 -59.93 13.54 5.22
C PRO A 987 -61.34 13.57 4.62
N ASN A 988 -61.82 12.49 3.97
CA ASN A 988 -63.22 12.37 3.51
C ASN A 988 -63.56 10.95 3.00
N SER A 989 -64.83 10.71 2.74
CA SER A 989 -65.38 9.43 2.30
C SER A 989 -64.95 8.99 0.91
N THR A 990 -64.71 9.91 -0.01
CA THR A 990 -64.29 9.60 -1.42
C THR A 990 -62.86 9.08 -1.46
N THR A 991 -61.99 9.62 -0.61
CA THR A 991 -60.60 9.14 -0.50
C THR A 991 -60.56 7.75 0.10
N LEU A 992 -61.44 7.46 1.06
CA LEU A 992 -61.57 6.16 1.71
C LEU A 992 -62.03 5.07 0.72
N ASN A 993 -63.07 5.40 -0.08
CA ASN A 993 -63.57 4.46 -1.10
C ASN A 993 -62.52 4.10 -2.14
N SER A 994 -61.71 5.07 -2.59
CA SER A 994 -60.60 4.84 -3.52
C SER A 994 -59.45 4.00 -2.94
N ILE A 995 -59.28 4.04 -1.61
CA ILE A 995 -58.30 3.22 -0.88
C ILE A 995 -58.86 1.79 -0.68
N ILE A 996 -60.14 1.65 -0.34
CA ILE A 996 -60.81 0.34 -0.19
C ILE A 996 -60.76 -0.40 -1.53
N ASP A 997 -61.10 0.27 -2.64
CA ASP A 997 -61.07 -0.30 -3.95
C ASP A 997 -59.65 -0.77 -4.41
N LYS A 998 -58.60 -0.09 -3.97
CA LYS A 998 -57.23 -0.47 -4.29
C LYS A 998 -56.77 -1.72 -3.55
N GLU A 999 -57.25 -2.01 -2.35
CA GLU A 999 -56.87 -3.22 -1.61
C GLU A 999 -57.57 -4.50 -2.17
N TYR A 1000 -58.67 -4.39 -2.85
CA TYR A 1000 -59.31 -5.55 -3.50
C TYR A 1000 -58.46 -6.10 -4.67
N ASP A 1001 -57.52 -5.32 -5.21
CA ASP A 1001 -56.63 -5.74 -6.29
C ASP A 1001 -55.33 -6.39 -5.83
N VAL A 1002 -55.04 -6.44 -4.53
CA VAL A 1002 -53.73 -6.87 -3.99
C VAL A 1002 -53.67 -8.41 -3.75
N ASP A 1003 -54.81 -9.11 -3.82
CA ASP A 1003 -54.77 -10.56 -3.64
C ASP A 1003 -54.47 -11.37 -4.93
N SER A 1004 -54.11 -10.71 -6.03
CA SER A 1004 -53.50 -11.38 -7.16
C SER A 1004 -51.97 -11.17 -7.10
N PRO A 1005 -51.18 -12.24 -7.31
CA PRO A 1005 -49.72 -12.12 -7.30
C PRO A 1005 -49.22 -11.43 -8.56
N LYS A 1006 -49.31 -10.12 -8.60
CA LYS A 1006 -48.62 -9.36 -9.63
C LYS A 1006 -47.26 -8.96 -9.05
N GLN A 1007 -46.22 -9.54 -9.64
CA GLN A 1007 -44.86 -9.15 -9.50
C GLN A 1007 -44.74 -7.61 -9.54
N ALA A 1008 -44.36 -7.02 -8.44
CA ALA A 1008 -44.02 -5.61 -8.42
C ALA A 1008 -42.70 -5.42 -9.18
N THR A 1009 -42.78 -5.28 -10.47
CA THR A 1009 -41.67 -4.73 -11.24
C THR A 1009 -41.65 -3.22 -11.00
N CYS A 1010 -40.92 -2.81 -10.01
CA CYS A 1010 -40.54 -1.42 -9.88
C CYS A 1010 -39.51 -1.14 -10.98
N GLY A 1011 -39.99 -0.73 -12.12
CA GLY A 1011 -39.15 -0.29 -13.24
C GLY A 1011 -38.73 1.14 -13.01
N VAL A 1012 -37.56 1.30 -12.39
CA VAL A 1012 -36.77 2.51 -12.57
C VAL A 1012 -35.60 2.10 -13.47
N PRO A 1013 -35.51 2.59 -14.69
CA PRO A 1013 -34.38 2.22 -15.53
C PRO A 1013 -33.12 2.88 -14.96
N CYS A 1014 -32.27 2.08 -14.34
CA CYS A 1014 -30.92 2.52 -14.04
C CYS A 1014 -30.12 2.51 -15.34
N GLN A 1015 -30.06 3.65 -15.99
CA GLN A 1015 -29.06 3.90 -17.01
C GLN A 1015 -27.77 4.30 -16.28
N VAL A 1016 -26.88 3.33 -16.08
CA VAL A 1016 -25.50 3.58 -15.64
C VAL A 1016 -24.56 3.17 -16.77
#